data_2dd36bad7136386456a065368051d870
#
_entry.id   2dd36bad7136386456a065368051d870
#
_cell.length_a   1.000
_cell.length_b   1.000
_cell.length_c   1.000
_cell.angle_alpha   90.00
_cell.angle_beta   90.00
_cell.angle_gamma   90.00
#
_symmetry.space_group_name_H-M   'P 1'
#
loop_
_entity.id
_entity.type
_entity.pdbx_description
1 polymer ?
#
loop_
_entity_poly.entity_id
_entity_poly.type
_entity_poly.pdbx_seq_one_letter_code
_entity_poly.pdbx_strand_id
1 'polypeptide(L)'
;MLFSLKISFLMMGLSGLTAQIVLLRELLVSFLGNELTLGIILANWLILVAIGSYLIGPSVERVERKLEVFVLLQLVFSVALPLSIFLCRTFKNILLLTPGEALGFAPIWVSSFLILLPVTLPYGALFTYGCKLYSQYSREEASSVGKVYLFETIGAIIGGLLLTFLLIQHLHSFEIALVISLAMGWVSLILVWPALNQRGSGPASRSLIPSFKSALWILSGLLCLIFAYSLLSQTSTLIHHFSLQTQWRNLNVIHNENSAYGNITVTKRGEQFTFYNDGVPSLTAPVPDIAFVENFVHFPMLFHEKPESLLILSGGAGGMIHEILKYPIKRVDYVELDPLLLKLVQKFPTPLTQSELSDKRVNIHYMDGRLYTQKTQDRFDILWIGLPAPQTLQTNRLFSLEFFFMAKRIMNPHGLLVLSLPGSLTYISPELRDLNGCILDTLKRVFASVRIIPGDVNLYLASSSEFLEKIPSDEIVTRFKERNIQTNLLTENYLKYRLQERWLQWYWKSMERRKSHINSDFLPLGVYFNLSYWNALFSPYLTGIFKGFEGLQLTLFLVIIILITVLLAILFIKMPRHSRHAVTYSIFTTGLTGMIFTLAIIFTFQTFYGYLYHQIGLLVAIFMAGIAFGSYLIIHPLNRMKEHSILYLKIEIGIILFAILLPFFFLIPSPHLENKTVFFVLYAGFLVTAFLSGMFTGLQFPLAVKIYLKQPSEKWKLGQTAGLIYGADLFGGFFGGLFGGVLFLPLLGLKKTCFMMAMIKISSGLLFLLFMRSKRT
;
A
#
# COMPACT_ATOMS: atom_id res chain seq x y z
N MET A 1 32.32 21.82 1.35
CA MET A 1 31.01 22.03 1.98
C MET A 1 29.84 21.78 1.03
N LEU A 2 29.71 22.47 -0.13
CA LEU A 2 28.60 22.22 -1.08
C LEU A 2 28.52 20.76 -1.57
N PHE A 3 29.66 20.11 -1.81
CA PHE A 3 29.70 18.70 -2.22
C PHE A 3 29.21 17.79 -1.10
N SER A 4 29.63 17.98 0.14
CA SER A 4 29.20 17.22 1.31
C SER A 4 27.68 17.39 1.57
N LEU A 5 27.12 18.58 1.36
CA LEU A 5 25.69 18.84 1.45
C LEU A 5 24.89 18.07 0.37
N LYS A 6 25.39 18.01 -0.87
CA LYS A 6 24.72 17.24 -1.93
C LYS A 6 24.66 15.75 -1.59
N ILE A 7 25.76 15.19 -1.09
CA ILE A 7 25.81 13.80 -0.60
C ILE A 7 24.79 13.60 0.54
N SER A 8 24.71 14.57 1.45
CA SER A 8 23.79 14.52 2.58
C SER A 8 22.32 14.52 2.12
N PHE A 9 21.97 15.28 1.07
CA PHE A 9 20.60 15.28 0.53
C PHE A 9 20.28 14.00 -0.23
N LEU A 10 21.23 13.45 -0.99
CA LEU A 10 21.08 12.12 -1.59
C LEU A 10 20.85 11.06 -0.50
N MET A 11 21.64 11.10 0.57
CA MET A 11 21.49 10.15 1.68
C MET A 11 20.17 10.36 2.42
N MET A 12 19.70 11.61 2.58
CA MET A 12 18.40 11.92 3.16
C MET A 12 17.27 11.25 2.36
N GLY A 13 17.23 11.40 1.04
CA GLY A 13 16.22 10.77 0.20
C GLY A 13 16.28 9.24 0.23
N LEU A 14 17.50 8.67 0.13
CA LEU A 14 17.73 7.24 0.23
C LEU A 14 17.21 6.68 1.57
N SER A 15 17.60 7.29 2.67
CA SER A 15 17.21 6.86 4.01
C SER A 15 15.71 7.04 4.27
N GLY A 16 15.13 8.15 3.80
CA GLY A 16 13.71 8.44 3.99
C GLY A 16 12.79 7.41 3.33
N LEU A 17 13.00 7.11 2.04
CA LEU A 17 12.19 6.12 1.33
C LEU A 17 12.41 4.70 1.87
N THR A 18 13.66 4.34 2.17
CA THR A 18 13.96 3.02 2.75
C THR A 18 13.31 2.87 4.13
N ALA A 19 13.40 3.88 5.00
CA ALA A 19 12.75 3.86 6.31
C ALA A 19 11.22 3.75 6.19
N GLN A 20 10.61 4.49 5.26
CA GLN A 20 9.18 4.45 4.99
C GLN A 20 8.72 3.03 4.64
N ILE A 21 9.40 2.36 3.71
CA ILE A 21 8.99 1.02 3.26
C ILE A 21 9.25 -0.03 4.35
N VAL A 22 10.38 0.04 5.06
CA VAL A 22 10.68 -0.91 6.15
C VAL A 22 9.66 -0.79 7.28
N LEU A 23 9.37 0.45 7.75
CA LEU A 23 8.38 0.66 8.81
C LEU A 23 6.96 0.33 8.36
N LEU A 24 6.62 0.60 7.08
CA LEU A 24 5.33 0.18 6.51
C LEU A 24 5.16 -1.34 6.60
N ARG A 25 6.18 -2.12 6.20
CA ARG A 25 6.14 -3.59 6.27
C ARG A 25 5.99 -4.11 7.70
N GLU A 26 6.75 -3.57 8.65
CA GLU A 26 6.65 -3.97 10.06
C GLU A 26 5.26 -3.63 10.65
N LEU A 27 4.70 -2.48 10.30
CA LEU A 27 3.35 -2.10 10.75
C LEU A 27 2.25 -2.93 10.08
N LEU A 28 2.41 -3.33 8.80
CA LEU A 28 1.46 -4.24 8.14
C LEU A 28 1.40 -5.59 8.83
N VAL A 29 2.54 -6.18 9.19
CA VAL A 29 2.60 -7.43 9.99
C VAL A 29 1.89 -7.25 11.33
N SER A 30 2.10 -6.10 11.96
CA SER A 30 1.51 -5.83 13.28
C SER A 30 0.01 -5.56 13.24
N PHE A 31 -0.53 -4.98 12.15
CA PHE A 31 -1.94 -4.59 12.03
C PHE A 31 -2.80 -5.52 11.18
N LEU A 32 -2.27 -6.65 10.70
CA LEU A 32 -2.97 -7.59 9.81
C LEU A 32 -3.44 -6.91 8.52
N GLY A 33 -2.50 -6.38 7.75
CA GLY A 33 -2.62 -5.43 6.66
C GLY A 33 -3.80 -5.58 5.70
N ASN A 34 -4.70 -4.60 5.72
CA ASN A 34 -5.70 -4.37 4.70
C ASN A 34 -5.47 -3.01 4.02
N GLU A 35 -6.28 -2.68 3.03
CA GLU A 35 -6.15 -1.42 2.26
C GLU A 35 -6.26 -0.18 3.15
N LEU A 36 -7.13 -0.20 4.17
CA LEU A 36 -7.28 0.89 5.13
C LEU A 36 -6.02 1.08 5.97
N THR A 37 -5.44 -0.01 6.45
CA THR A 37 -4.20 0.00 7.24
C THR A 37 -3.05 0.60 6.45
N LEU A 38 -2.87 0.18 5.19
CA LEU A 38 -1.88 0.73 4.27
C LEU A 38 -2.08 2.25 4.10
N GLY A 39 -3.32 2.67 3.82
CA GLY A 39 -3.68 4.08 3.65
C GLY A 39 -3.38 4.91 4.90
N ILE A 40 -3.70 4.42 6.10
CA ILE A 40 -3.46 5.11 7.38
C ILE A 40 -1.95 5.28 7.63
N ILE A 41 -1.15 4.22 7.44
CA ILE A 41 0.30 4.28 7.70
C ILE A 41 0.96 5.28 6.75
N LEU A 42 0.66 5.23 5.46
CA LEU A 42 1.17 6.19 4.47
C LEU A 42 0.72 7.62 4.78
N ALA A 43 -0.53 7.80 5.17
CA ALA A 43 -1.08 9.08 5.58
C ALA A 43 -0.34 9.63 6.82
N ASN A 44 -0.18 8.82 7.87
CA ASN A 44 0.56 9.22 9.06
C ASN A 44 2.01 9.57 8.76
N TRP A 45 2.68 8.85 7.86
CA TRP A 45 4.01 9.21 7.39
C TRP A 45 4.03 10.62 6.77
N LEU A 46 3.16 10.86 5.79
CA LEU A 46 3.14 12.13 5.05
C LEU A 46 2.75 13.32 5.93
N ILE A 47 1.74 13.17 6.80
CA ILE A 47 1.32 14.27 7.69
C ILE A 47 2.41 14.60 8.72
N LEU A 48 3.09 13.60 9.28
CA LEU A 48 4.15 13.84 10.25
C LEU A 48 5.39 14.50 9.62
N VAL A 49 5.76 14.11 8.39
CA VAL A 49 6.82 14.78 7.63
C VAL A 49 6.42 16.22 7.32
N ALA A 50 5.16 16.46 6.92
CA ALA A 50 4.62 17.81 6.68
C ALA A 50 4.69 18.67 7.96
N ILE A 51 4.27 18.12 9.11
CA ILE A 51 4.36 18.78 10.41
C ILE A 51 5.81 19.11 10.75
N GLY A 52 6.74 18.17 10.60
CA GLY A 52 8.17 18.38 10.85
C GLY A 52 8.74 19.52 10.00
N SER A 53 8.41 19.57 8.72
CA SER A 53 8.85 20.62 7.80
C SER A 53 8.21 21.98 8.12
N TYR A 54 6.90 22.01 8.38
CA TYR A 54 6.14 23.25 8.61
C TYR A 54 6.40 23.88 9.98
N LEU A 55 6.41 23.09 11.07
CA LEU A 55 6.61 23.62 12.43
C LEU A 55 8.05 24.08 12.66
N ILE A 56 9.02 23.37 12.09
CA ILE A 56 10.44 23.71 12.25
C ILE A 56 10.89 24.78 11.26
N GLY A 57 10.14 24.99 10.16
CA GLY A 57 10.45 26.03 9.18
C GLY A 57 10.69 27.42 9.79
N PRO A 58 9.85 27.95 10.66
CA PRO A 58 10.10 29.24 11.34
C PRO A 58 11.34 29.25 12.23
N SER A 59 11.67 28.13 12.89
CA SER A 59 12.82 28.06 13.80
C SER A 59 14.16 28.15 13.06
N VAL A 60 14.21 27.62 11.83
CA VAL A 60 15.43 27.67 10.96
C VAL A 60 16.02 29.08 10.80
N GLU A 61 15.18 30.10 10.78
CA GLU A 61 15.61 31.46 10.60
C GLU A 61 16.16 32.10 11.87
N ARG A 62 15.76 31.57 13.05
CA ARG A 62 16.18 32.09 14.38
C ARG A 62 17.43 31.38 14.87
N VAL A 63 17.70 30.16 14.46
CA VAL A 63 18.83 29.36 14.90
C VAL A 63 20.09 29.80 14.17
N GLU A 64 21.14 30.18 14.91
CA GLU A 64 22.43 30.53 14.34
C GLU A 64 23.20 29.29 13.88
N ARG A 65 23.18 28.23 14.68
CA ARG A 65 23.94 26.98 14.48
C ARG A 65 23.18 25.96 13.60
N LYS A 66 22.88 26.35 12.34
CA LYS A 66 22.04 25.57 11.43
C LYS A 66 22.66 24.24 11.01
N LEU A 67 23.97 24.20 10.81
CA LEU A 67 24.71 23.00 10.45
C LEU A 67 24.66 21.97 11.58
N GLU A 68 24.85 22.44 12.80
CA GLU A 68 24.86 21.60 13.99
C GLU A 68 23.47 20.99 14.22
N VAL A 69 22.39 21.75 14.05
CA VAL A 69 21.02 21.25 14.16
C VAL A 69 20.70 20.27 13.04
N PHE A 70 21.15 20.55 11.81
CA PHE A 70 20.96 19.61 10.69
C PHE A 70 21.62 18.25 10.97
N VAL A 71 22.86 18.25 11.45
CA VAL A 71 23.58 17.03 11.83
C VAL A 71 22.89 16.33 13.00
N LEU A 72 22.44 17.07 14.01
CA LEU A 72 21.72 16.51 15.15
C LEU A 72 20.43 15.80 14.67
N LEU A 73 19.67 16.39 13.76
CA LEU A 73 18.47 15.78 13.18
C LEU A 73 18.80 14.49 12.41
N GLN A 74 19.94 14.45 11.69
CA GLN A 74 20.41 13.22 11.03
C GLN A 74 20.72 12.11 12.06
N LEU A 75 21.39 12.45 13.16
CA LEU A 75 21.71 11.49 14.21
C LEU A 75 20.45 11.01 14.96
N VAL A 76 19.51 11.93 15.23
CA VAL A 76 18.20 11.55 15.83
C VAL A 76 17.46 10.59 14.92
N PHE A 77 17.38 10.86 13.61
CA PHE A 77 16.79 9.94 12.64
C PHE A 77 17.48 8.56 12.66
N SER A 78 18.82 8.53 12.70
CA SER A 78 19.60 7.29 12.70
C SER A 78 19.34 6.41 13.91
N VAL A 79 19.12 7.00 15.09
CA VAL A 79 18.78 6.26 16.31
C VAL A 79 17.29 5.91 16.34
N ALA A 80 16.43 6.81 15.87
CA ALA A 80 15.00 6.65 15.89
C ALA A 80 14.52 5.47 15.00
N LEU A 81 15.21 5.22 13.87
CA LEU A 81 14.78 4.20 12.93
C LEU A 81 14.79 2.77 13.52
N PRO A 82 15.90 2.23 14.07
CA PRO A 82 15.88 0.92 14.72
C PRO A 82 14.97 0.90 15.96
N LEU A 83 14.86 2.01 16.70
CA LEU A 83 13.93 2.12 17.83
C LEU A 83 12.49 2.01 17.38
N SER A 84 12.08 2.66 16.29
CA SER A 84 10.72 2.58 15.75
C SER A 84 10.37 1.17 15.27
N ILE A 85 11.33 0.40 14.70
CA ILE A 85 11.11 -1.02 14.38
C ILE A 85 10.83 -1.83 15.66
N PHE A 86 11.59 -1.58 16.71
CA PHE A 86 11.37 -2.24 17.99
C PHE A 86 9.99 -1.90 18.57
N LEU A 87 9.59 -0.61 18.51
CA LEU A 87 8.25 -0.17 18.93
C LEU A 87 7.14 -0.79 18.09
N CYS A 88 7.31 -0.92 16.75
CA CYS A 88 6.36 -1.62 15.89
C CYS A 88 6.07 -3.04 16.35
N ARG A 89 7.09 -3.74 16.85
CA ARG A 89 6.97 -5.15 17.28
C ARG A 89 6.42 -5.30 18.69
N THR A 90 6.61 -4.30 19.54
CA THR A 90 6.27 -4.39 20.98
C THR A 90 4.95 -3.73 21.35
N PHE A 91 4.40 -2.82 20.52
CA PHE A 91 3.25 -2.01 20.90
C PHE A 91 1.98 -2.83 21.21
N LYS A 92 1.75 -3.96 20.52
CA LYS A 92 0.60 -4.85 20.82
C LYS A 92 0.63 -5.38 22.25
N ASN A 93 1.83 -5.65 22.78
CA ASN A 93 1.98 -6.07 24.18
C ASN A 93 1.64 -4.93 25.15
N ILE A 94 1.94 -3.68 24.79
CA ILE A 94 1.56 -2.50 25.58
C ILE A 94 0.04 -2.36 25.64
N LEU A 95 -0.66 -2.71 24.55
CA LEU A 95 -2.12 -2.72 24.48
C LEU A 95 -2.76 -4.01 24.99
N LEU A 96 -1.95 -4.97 25.50
CA LEU A 96 -2.38 -6.28 25.99
C LEU A 96 -3.14 -7.12 24.94
N LEU A 97 -2.82 -6.96 23.66
CA LEU A 97 -3.43 -7.67 22.53
C LEU A 97 -2.66 -8.94 22.20
N THR A 98 -3.38 -9.92 21.66
CA THR A 98 -2.77 -11.19 21.22
C THR A 98 -2.23 -11.10 19.78
N PRO A 99 -1.16 -11.87 19.42
CA PRO A 99 -0.76 -12.02 18.03
C PRO A 99 -1.92 -12.54 17.18
N GLY A 100 -2.11 -11.95 15.98
CA GLY A 100 -3.25 -12.32 15.11
C GLY A 100 -4.56 -11.58 15.42
N GLU A 101 -4.63 -10.84 16.52
CA GLU A 101 -5.82 -10.03 16.84
C GLU A 101 -5.87 -8.77 15.96
N ALA A 102 -7.04 -8.55 15.33
CA ALA A 102 -7.29 -7.40 14.47
C ALA A 102 -7.59 -6.14 15.31
N LEU A 103 -7.17 -5.00 14.79
CA LEU A 103 -7.37 -3.70 15.42
C LEU A 103 -8.35 -2.84 14.63
N GLY A 104 -9.11 -2.01 15.34
CA GLY A 104 -9.97 -1.01 14.74
C GLY A 104 -9.20 0.21 14.22
N PHE A 105 -9.93 1.12 13.55
CA PHE A 105 -9.37 2.32 12.93
C PHE A 105 -8.55 3.20 13.90
N ALA A 106 -9.13 3.58 15.04
CA ALA A 106 -8.49 4.53 15.96
C ALA A 106 -7.19 3.97 16.59
N PRO A 107 -7.14 2.73 17.11
CA PRO A 107 -5.89 2.14 17.57
C PRO A 107 -4.80 2.09 16.47
N ILE A 108 -5.15 1.73 15.22
CA ILE A 108 -4.20 1.73 14.09
C ILE A 108 -3.67 3.15 13.84
N TRP A 109 -4.57 4.13 13.79
CA TRP A 109 -4.22 5.53 13.53
C TRP A 109 -3.27 6.07 14.60
N VAL A 110 -3.66 5.96 15.87
CA VAL A 110 -2.89 6.52 16.99
C VAL A 110 -1.55 5.81 17.17
N SER A 111 -1.53 4.47 17.14
CA SER A 111 -0.28 3.73 17.35
C SER A 111 0.70 3.93 16.20
N SER A 112 0.27 3.88 14.94
CA SER A 112 1.14 4.16 13.81
C SER A 112 1.64 5.61 13.81
N PHE A 113 0.80 6.58 14.21
CA PHE A 113 1.21 7.97 14.38
C PHE A 113 2.34 8.11 15.40
N LEU A 114 2.19 7.52 16.60
CA LEU A 114 3.19 7.58 17.67
C LEU A 114 4.49 6.85 17.32
N ILE A 115 4.40 5.69 16.66
CA ILE A 115 5.56 4.89 16.26
C ILE A 115 6.37 5.59 15.16
N LEU A 116 5.71 6.23 14.21
CA LEU A 116 6.36 6.92 13.09
C LEU A 116 6.96 8.27 13.49
N LEU A 117 6.39 8.93 14.50
CA LEU A 117 6.76 10.29 14.92
C LEU A 117 8.27 10.51 15.14
N PRO A 118 9.03 9.64 15.84
CA PRO A 118 10.45 9.85 16.09
C PRO A 118 11.32 9.89 14.82
N VAL A 119 10.89 9.21 13.75
CA VAL A 119 11.60 9.15 12.48
C VAL A 119 11.16 10.28 11.54
N THR A 120 9.87 10.50 11.43
CA THR A 120 9.29 11.39 10.40
C THR A 120 9.42 12.88 10.72
N LEU A 121 9.30 13.28 11.99
CA LEU A 121 9.49 14.70 12.37
C LEU A 121 10.90 15.19 12.07
N PRO A 122 12.01 14.49 12.49
CA PRO A 122 13.35 14.87 12.11
C PRO A 122 13.56 14.88 10.59
N TYR A 123 12.97 13.89 9.88
CA TYR A 123 13.09 13.81 8.42
C TYR A 123 12.47 15.03 7.72
N GLY A 124 11.27 15.45 8.10
CA GLY A 124 10.63 16.65 7.57
C GLY A 124 11.42 17.93 7.88
N ALA A 125 12.01 18.01 9.08
CA ALA A 125 12.86 19.11 9.49
C ALA A 125 14.17 19.20 8.67
N LEU A 126 14.78 18.05 8.35
CA LEU A 126 16.01 17.99 7.53
C LEU A 126 15.83 18.67 6.19
N PHE A 127 14.68 18.51 5.53
CA PHE A 127 14.42 19.20 4.26
C PHE A 127 14.53 20.74 4.41
N THR A 128 13.83 21.30 5.39
CA THR A 128 13.78 22.75 5.61
C THR A 128 15.14 23.32 6.01
N TYR A 129 15.85 22.64 6.93
CA TYR A 129 17.21 23.04 7.32
C TYR A 129 18.20 22.88 6.16
N GLY A 130 18.08 21.82 5.37
CA GLY A 130 18.89 21.57 4.18
C GLY A 130 18.75 22.67 3.14
N CYS A 131 17.51 23.11 2.86
CA CYS A 131 17.24 24.22 1.94
C CYS A 131 17.94 25.50 2.38
N LYS A 132 17.87 25.85 3.67
CA LYS A 132 18.51 27.06 4.21
C LYS A 132 20.03 26.95 4.21
N LEU A 133 20.59 25.81 4.62
CA LEU A 133 22.03 25.57 4.59
C LEU A 133 22.59 25.68 3.17
N TYR A 134 21.95 24.99 2.22
CA TYR A 134 22.41 25.01 0.84
C TYR A 134 22.39 26.42 0.25
N SER A 135 21.35 27.23 0.54
CA SER A 135 21.22 28.61 0.12
C SER A 135 22.36 29.49 0.66
N GLN A 136 22.79 29.29 1.91
CA GLN A 136 23.90 30.04 2.50
C GLN A 136 25.23 29.80 1.78
N TYR A 137 25.47 28.56 1.31
CA TYR A 137 26.72 28.21 0.62
C TYR A 137 26.66 28.44 -0.89
N SER A 138 25.50 28.37 -1.52
CA SER A 138 25.33 28.55 -2.97
C SER A 138 25.05 29.99 -3.38
N ARG A 139 24.67 30.86 -2.42
CA ARG A 139 24.24 32.24 -2.64
C ARG A 139 23.01 32.40 -3.55
N GLU A 140 22.25 31.32 -3.76
CA GLU A 140 21.05 31.29 -4.57
C GLU A 140 19.86 30.88 -3.68
N GLU A 141 18.78 31.64 -3.60
CA GLU A 141 17.66 31.33 -2.70
C GLU A 141 16.69 30.31 -3.27
N ALA A 142 15.92 30.67 -4.29
CA ALA A 142 14.85 29.81 -4.81
C ALA A 142 15.35 28.53 -5.52
N SER A 143 16.46 28.64 -6.26
CA SER A 143 17.12 27.51 -6.93
C SER A 143 17.67 26.50 -5.92
N SER A 144 18.02 26.94 -4.70
CA SER A 144 18.50 26.04 -3.65
C SER A 144 17.45 25.04 -3.19
N VAL A 145 16.20 25.47 -3.02
CA VAL A 145 15.09 24.56 -2.63
C VAL A 145 14.86 23.50 -3.71
N GLY A 146 14.84 23.91 -4.98
CA GLY A 146 14.73 22.97 -6.10
C GLY A 146 15.88 21.97 -6.16
N LYS A 147 17.14 22.42 -5.90
CA LYS A 147 18.32 21.53 -5.89
C LYS A 147 18.27 20.52 -4.74
N VAL A 148 17.87 20.94 -3.54
CA VAL A 148 17.68 20.03 -2.39
C VAL A 148 16.62 18.97 -2.73
N TYR A 149 15.46 19.41 -3.24
CA TYR A 149 14.38 18.52 -3.67
C TYR A 149 14.83 17.53 -4.76
N LEU A 150 15.61 18.00 -5.75
CA LEU A 150 16.19 17.15 -6.78
C LEU A 150 17.12 16.07 -6.21
N PHE A 151 18.07 16.45 -5.34
CA PHE A 151 19.02 15.47 -4.77
C PHE A 151 18.31 14.50 -3.82
N GLU A 152 17.36 14.96 -3.02
CA GLU A 152 16.52 14.10 -2.19
C GLU A 152 15.77 13.07 -3.05
N THR A 153 15.14 13.50 -4.13
CA THR A 153 14.38 12.61 -5.03
C THR A 153 15.30 11.60 -5.72
N ILE A 154 16.49 11.99 -6.17
CA ILE A 154 17.49 11.04 -6.73
C ILE A 154 17.91 10.03 -5.65
N GLY A 155 18.14 10.48 -4.44
CA GLY A 155 18.43 9.59 -3.31
C GLY A 155 17.31 8.59 -3.04
N ALA A 156 16.06 9.04 -3.10
CA ALA A 156 14.88 8.19 -2.94
C ALA A 156 14.79 7.11 -4.04
N ILE A 157 15.07 7.46 -5.31
CA ILE A 157 15.16 6.48 -6.41
C ILE A 157 16.18 5.38 -6.09
N ILE A 158 17.39 5.79 -5.71
CA ILE A 158 18.48 4.86 -5.38
C ILE A 158 18.07 3.98 -4.18
N GLY A 159 17.51 4.57 -3.14
CA GLY A 159 17.04 3.88 -1.94
C GLY A 159 15.95 2.84 -2.25
N GLY A 160 14.96 3.23 -3.06
CA GLY A 160 13.88 2.33 -3.48
C GLY A 160 14.37 1.13 -4.29
N LEU A 161 15.27 1.36 -5.25
CA LEU A 161 15.86 0.30 -6.06
C LEU A 161 16.75 -0.63 -5.21
N LEU A 162 17.65 -0.08 -4.39
CA LEU A 162 18.51 -0.87 -3.50
C LEU A 162 17.67 -1.70 -2.53
N LEU A 163 16.64 -1.11 -1.93
CA LEU A 163 15.78 -1.81 -0.99
C LEU A 163 15.05 -2.97 -1.68
N THR A 164 14.41 -2.72 -2.82
CA THR A 164 13.56 -3.69 -3.50
C THR A 164 14.37 -4.87 -4.07
N PHE A 165 15.51 -4.60 -4.69
CA PHE A 165 16.27 -5.63 -5.43
C PHE A 165 17.39 -6.26 -4.62
N LEU A 166 17.87 -5.62 -3.56
CA LEU A 166 19.02 -6.09 -2.80
C LEU A 166 18.72 -6.28 -1.30
N LEU A 167 18.29 -5.23 -0.60
CA LEU A 167 18.31 -5.26 0.88
C LEU A 167 17.25 -6.19 1.46
N ILE A 168 16.00 -6.14 0.97
CA ILE A 168 14.88 -6.97 1.50
C ILE A 168 15.16 -8.47 1.32
N GLN A 169 15.88 -8.86 0.25
CA GLN A 169 16.13 -10.27 -0.04
C GLN A 169 17.22 -10.90 0.82
N HIS A 170 18.12 -10.09 1.41
CA HIS A 170 19.31 -10.58 2.09
C HIS A 170 19.40 -10.16 3.56
N LEU A 171 18.69 -9.10 3.95
CA LEU A 171 18.82 -8.50 5.27
C LEU A 171 17.45 -8.43 5.97
N HIS A 172 17.44 -8.67 7.28
CA HIS A 172 16.24 -8.40 8.09
C HIS A 172 16.12 -6.89 8.42
N SER A 173 14.94 -6.48 8.87
CA SER A 173 14.59 -5.05 9.05
C SER A 173 15.55 -4.27 9.95
N PHE A 174 16.08 -4.89 11.02
CA PHE A 174 17.06 -4.24 11.88
C PHE A 174 18.42 -4.04 11.18
N GLU A 175 18.89 -5.01 10.39
CA GLU A 175 20.13 -4.86 9.62
C GLU A 175 19.98 -3.74 8.60
N ILE A 176 18.85 -3.68 7.87
CA ILE A 176 18.57 -2.58 6.94
C ILE A 176 18.60 -1.23 7.68
N ALA A 177 17.94 -1.15 8.84
CA ALA A 177 17.93 0.08 9.63
C ALA A 177 19.33 0.48 10.10
N LEU A 178 20.15 -0.48 10.57
CA LEU A 178 21.52 -0.22 11.01
C LEU A 178 22.44 0.20 9.86
N VAL A 179 22.31 -0.43 8.68
CA VAL A 179 23.06 -0.03 7.46
C VAL A 179 22.78 1.43 7.10
N ILE A 180 21.48 1.80 7.10
CA ILE A 180 21.06 3.18 6.81
C ILE A 180 21.54 4.15 7.89
N SER A 181 21.42 3.78 9.15
CA SER A 181 21.87 4.58 10.29
C SER A 181 23.37 4.79 10.26
N LEU A 182 24.13 3.77 9.93
CA LEU A 182 25.58 3.84 9.73
C LEU A 182 25.95 4.80 8.59
N ALA A 183 25.28 4.67 7.44
CA ALA A 183 25.51 5.54 6.29
C ALA A 183 25.17 7.01 6.60
N MET A 184 24.08 7.28 7.32
CA MET A 184 23.71 8.62 7.79
C MET A 184 24.78 9.19 8.76
N GLY A 185 25.28 8.35 9.68
CA GLY A 185 26.35 8.71 10.59
C GLY A 185 27.64 9.08 9.85
N TRP A 186 28.04 8.30 8.86
CA TRP A 186 29.19 8.60 7.98
C TRP A 186 29.04 9.93 7.25
N VAL A 187 27.84 10.18 6.67
CA VAL A 187 27.57 11.45 6.00
C VAL A 187 27.63 12.62 6.99
N SER A 188 27.17 12.44 8.22
CA SER A 188 27.29 13.43 9.29
C SER A 188 28.75 13.74 9.63
N LEU A 189 29.65 12.75 9.70
CA LEU A 189 31.09 12.92 9.89
C LEU A 189 31.71 13.72 8.75
N ILE A 190 31.41 13.36 7.49
CA ILE A 190 31.89 14.06 6.29
C ILE A 190 31.41 15.52 6.26
N LEU A 191 30.19 15.78 6.75
CA LEU A 191 29.61 17.11 6.74
C LEU A 191 30.25 18.06 7.80
N VAL A 192 30.57 17.53 8.97
CA VAL A 192 31.16 18.32 10.08
C VAL A 192 32.67 18.53 9.89
N TRP A 193 33.40 17.60 9.26
CA TRP A 193 34.83 17.63 9.07
C TRP A 193 35.40 18.97 8.49
N PRO A 194 34.87 19.50 7.36
CA PRO A 194 35.34 20.79 6.82
C PRO A 194 35.07 21.97 7.74
N ALA A 195 34.00 21.88 8.56
CA ALA A 195 33.65 22.95 9.49
C ALA A 195 34.51 22.96 10.75
N LEU A 196 35.16 21.84 11.09
CA LEU A 196 36.17 21.77 12.16
C LEU A 196 37.52 22.40 11.72
N ASN A 197 37.90 22.22 10.46
CA ASN A 197 39.18 22.73 9.91
C ASN A 197 39.16 24.24 9.61
N GLN A 198 37.99 24.87 9.55
CA GLN A 198 37.84 26.31 9.43
C GLN A 198 38.04 27.00 10.82
N ARG A 199 39.15 26.75 11.49
CA ARG A 199 39.55 27.53 12.68
C ARG A 199 39.88 28.93 12.21
N GLY A 200 39.09 29.93 12.65
CA GLY A 200 39.41 31.32 12.45
C GLY A 200 40.79 31.63 13.07
N SER A 201 41.59 32.45 12.37
CA SER A 201 42.88 32.96 12.77
C SER A 201 42.75 34.03 13.88
N GLY A 202 42.12 33.68 15.01
CA GLY A 202 42.07 34.50 16.22
C GLY A 202 42.72 33.77 17.39
N PRO A 203 43.34 34.43 18.35
CA PRO A 203 43.95 33.83 19.52
C PRO A 203 42.84 33.28 20.44
N ALA A 204 42.41 32.08 20.16
CA ALA A 204 41.40 31.39 20.95
C ALA A 204 42.02 30.82 22.21
N SER A 205 41.57 31.30 23.36
CA SER A 205 41.75 30.67 24.66
C SER A 205 41.58 29.15 24.53
N ARG A 206 42.53 28.37 25.02
CA ARG A 206 42.49 26.91 25.19
C ARG A 206 41.39 26.56 26.20
N SER A 207 40.13 26.58 25.79
CA SER A 207 39.07 26.00 26.57
C SER A 207 39.13 24.45 26.41
N LEU A 208 39.29 23.77 27.50
CA LEU A 208 39.25 22.28 27.60
C LEU A 208 37.89 21.71 27.20
N ILE A 209 36.87 22.54 26.99
CA ILE A 209 35.51 22.10 26.56
C ILE A 209 35.51 21.98 25.03
N PRO A 210 35.27 20.80 24.48
CA PRO A 210 35.16 20.63 23.03
C PRO A 210 34.06 21.52 22.45
N SER A 211 34.35 22.16 21.30
CA SER A 211 33.33 22.96 20.63
C SER A 211 32.13 22.09 20.31
N PHE A 212 30.92 22.65 20.26
CA PHE A 212 29.71 21.87 19.95
C PHE A 212 29.84 21.07 18.65
N LYS A 213 30.59 21.55 17.67
CA LYS A 213 30.94 20.84 16.43
C LYS A 213 31.79 19.61 16.69
N SER A 214 32.81 19.70 17.54
CA SER A 214 33.65 18.56 17.89
C SER A 214 32.88 17.51 18.70
N ALA A 215 31.99 17.95 19.57
CA ALA A 215 31.10 17.04 20.29
C ALA A 215 30.18 16.26 19.34
N LEU A 216 29.56 16.90 18.34
CA LEU A 216 28.76 16.27 17.32
C LEU A 216 29.57 15.32 16.43
N TRP A 217 30.80 15.67 16.07
CA TRP A 217 31.68 14.82 15.30
C TRP A 217 32.04 13.54 16.08
N ILE A 218 32.38 13.68 17.36
CA ILE A 218 32.65 12.54 18.27
C ILE A 218 31.41 11.69 18.43
N LEU A 219 30.23 12.29 18.63
CA LEU A 219 28.96 11.57 18.75
C LEU A 219 28.62 10.79 17.46
N SER A 220 28.82 11.41 16.29
CA SER A 220 28.64 10.74 15.00
C SER A 220 29.57 9.55 14.85
N GLY A 221 30.87 9.72 15.23
CA GLY A 221 31.85 8.62 15.21
C GLY A 221 31.48 7.47 16.16
N LEU A 222 31.06 7.81 17.39
CA LEU A 222 30.63 6.84 18.38
C LEU A 222 29.41 6.03 17.88
N LEU A 223 28.40 6.72 17.33
CA LEU A 223 27.21 6.05 16.77
C LEU A 223 27.59 5.18 15.58
N CYS A 224 28.48 5.63 14.69
CA CYS A 224 28.99 4.79 13.61
C CYS A 224 29.68 3.53 14.12
N LEU A 225 30.50 3.63 15.16
CA LEU A 225 31.14 2.48 15.80
C LEU A 225 30.11 1.51 16.43
N ILE A 226 29.09 2.04 17.11
CA ILE A 226 28.01 1.24 17.70
C ILE A 226 27.23 0.50 16.60
N PHE A 227 26.83 1.20 15.53
CA PHE A 227 26.09 0.58 14.43
C PHE A 227 26.93 -0.45 13.67
N ALA A 228 28.21 -0.14 13.38
CA ALA A 228 29.14 -1.06 12.76
C ALA A 228 29.39 -2.30 13.64
N TYR A 229 29.63 -2.10 14.94
CA TYR A 229 29.76 -3.20 15.88
C TYR A 229 28.49 -4.07 15.91
N SER A 230 27.29 -3.45 15.94
CA SER A 230 26.03 -4.18 15.97
C SER A 230 25.80 -4.99 14.69
N LEU A 231 26.30 -4.53 13.54
CA LEU A 231 26.22 -5.26 12.26
C LEU A 231 27.27 -6.38 12.16
N LEU A 232 28.48 -6.16 12.64
CA LEU A 232 29.58 -7.12 12.58
C LEU A 232 29.49 -8.21 13.65
N SER A 233 28.93 -7.86 14.80
CA SER A 233 28.62 -8.80 15.89
C SER A 233 27.23 -9.41 15.68
N GLN A 234 26.92 -10.45 16.43
CA GLN A 234 25.58 -11.05 16.41
C GLN A 234 24.50 -10.20 17.12
N THR A 235 24.81 -8.96 17.50
CA THR A 235 23.91 -8.10 18.30
C THR A 235 22.66 -7.73 17.51
N SER A 236 22.76 -7.45 16.21
CA SER A 236 21.59 -7.18 15.33
C SER A 236 20.64 -8.37 15.30
N THR A 237 21.17 -9.58 15.16
CA THR A 237 20.40 -10.83 15.16
C THR A 237 19.76 -11.11 16.51
N LEU A 238 20.49 -10.85 17.63
CA LEU A 238 19.95 -10.99 18.99
C LEU A 238 18.76 -10.03 19.22
N ILE A 239 18.92 -8.75 18.84
CA ILE A 239 17.84 -7.76 18.95
C ILE A 239 16.65 -8.16 18.07
N HIS A 240 16.91 -8.66 16.87
CA HIS A 240 15.89 -9.15 15.96
C HIS A 240 15.09 -10.30 16.58
N HIS A 241 15.77 -11.34 17.09
CA HIS A 241 15.11 -12.47 17.73
C HIS A 241 14.37 -12.07 19.01
N PHE A 242 14.97 -11.25 19.88
CA PHE A 242 14.31 -10.73 21.07
C PHE A 242 13.03 -9.96 20.74
N SER A 243 13.08 -9.08 19.74
CA SER A 243 11.92 -8.30 19.31
C SER A 243 10.82 -9.18 18.69
N LEU A 244 11.20 -10.23 17.94
CA LEU A 244 10.24 -11.21 17.40
C LEU A 244 9.57 -12.02 18.51
N GLN A 245 10.33 -12.52 19.47
CA GLN A 245 9.76 -13.24 20.64
C GLN A 245 8.79 -12.33 21.41
N THR A 246 9.10 -11.05 21.50
CA THR A 246 8.21 -10.07 22.14
C THR A 246 6.95 -9.82 21.31
N GLN A 247 7.07 -9.67 19.99
CA GLN A 247 5.95 -9.48 19.06
C GLN A 247 4.98 -10.67 19.09
N TRP A 248 5.54 -11.88 19.12
CA TRP A 248 4.80 -13.14 19.08
C TRP A 248 4.69 -13.79 20.47
N ARG A 249 4.42 -12.97 21.48
CA ARG A 249 4.32 -13.41 22.85
C ARG A 249 3.41 -14.64 22.97
N ASN A 250 3.86 -15.65 23.73
CA ASN A 250 3.20 -16.94 23.94
C ASN A 250 3.17 -17.88 22.71
N LEU A 251 3.79 -17.50 21.60
CA LEU A 251 3.99 -18.35 20.44
C LEU A 251 5.49 -18.62 20.23
N ASN A 252 5.84 -19.85 19.95
CA ASN A 252 7.23 -20.22 19.68
C ASN A 252 7.55 -19.97 18.19
N VAL A 253 8.14 -18.81 17.88
CA VAL A 253 8.61 -18.48 16.53
C VAL A 253 9.86 -19.27 16.21
N ILE A 254 9.79 -20.13 15.21
CA ILE A 254 10.93 -20.95 14.75
C ILE A 254 11.57 -20.39 13.47
N HIS A 255 10.81 -19.57 12.70
CA HIS A 255 11.32 -18.94 11.49
C HIS A 255 10.57 -17.65 11.18
N ASN A 256 11.29 -16.65 10.65
CA ASN A 256 10.72 -15.41 10.14
C ASN A 256 11.56 -14.96 8.96
N GLU A 257 10.92 -14.76 7.81
CA GLU A 257 11.59 -14.38 6.57
C GLU A 257 10.70 -13.43 5.75
N ASN A 258 11.33 -12.46 5.12
CA ASN A 258 10.65 -11.53 4.21
C ASN A 258 10.72 -12.06 2.78
N SER A 259 9.57 -12.14 2.13
CA SER A 259 9.49 -12.32 0.69
C SER A 259 9.36 -10.98 -0.03
N ALA A 260 9.34 -11.03 -1.35
CA ALA A 260 8.94 -9.89 -2.17
C ALA A 260 7.47 -9.47 -1.90
N TYR A 261 6.61 -10.38 -1.45
CA TYR A 261 5.16 -10.17 -1.32
C TYR A 261 4.71 -9.82 0.09
N GLY A 262 5.46 -10.20 1.10
CA GLY A 262 5.11 -9.98 2.50
C GLY A 262 6.13 -10.56 3.46
N ASN A 263 5.75 -10.70 4.72
CA ASN A 263 6.53 -11.37 5.76
C ASN A 263 5.88 -12.71 6.09
N ILE A 264 6.67 -13.79 6.09
CA ILE A 264 6.19 -15.10 6.52
C ILE A 264 6.85 -15.46 7.85
N THR A 265 6.01 -15.68 8.86
CA THR A 265 6.43 -16.13 10.19
C THR A 265 5.90 -17.54 10.43
N VAL A 266 6.76 -18.43 10.90
CA VAL A 266 6.38 -19.81 11.24
C VAL A 266 6.50 -20.00 12.75
N THR A 267 5.42 -20.45 13.37
CA THR A 267 5.39 -20.81 14.78
C THR A 267 5.16 -22.31 14.96
N LYS A 268 5.68 -22.85 16.05
CA LYS A 268 5.50 -24.28 16.39
C LYS A 268 4.92 -24.42 17.80
N ARG A 269 3.87 -25.25 17.93
CA ARG A 269 3.28 -25.65 19.20
C ARG A 269 3.08 -27.17 19.25
N GLY A 270 3.90 -27.88 20.00
CA GLY A 270 3.97 -29.33 19.89
C GLY A 270 4.43 -29.74 18.49
N GLU A 271 3.63 -30.56 17.81
CA GLU A 271 3.88 -30.94 16.41
C GLU A 271 3.18 -30.02 15.41
N GLN A 272 2.38 -29.07 15.88
CA GLN A 272 1.62 -28.16 15.03
C GLN A 272 2.46 -26.97 14.57
N PHE A 273 2.56 -26.75 13.28
CA PHE A 273 3.10 -25.54 12.66
C PHE A 273 1.96 -24.63 12.23
N THR A 274 2.15 -23.32 12.42
CA THR A 274 1.27 -22.30 11.86
C THR A 274 2.11 -21.31 11.08
N PHE A 275 1.75 -21.12 9.82
CA PHE A 275 2.39 -20.16 8.92
C PHE A 275 1.51 -18.91 8.87
N TYR A 276 2.11 -17.78 9.16
CA TYR A 276 1.46 -16.47 9.14
C TYR A 276 1.98 -15.67 7.96
N ASN A 277 1.09 -15.11 7.18
CA ASN A 277 1.43 -14.17 6.13
C ASN A 277 1.01 -12.76 6.59
N ASP A 278 1.95 -11.83 6.71
CA ASP A 278 1.75 -10.49 7.28
C ASP A 278 0.95 -10.49 8.59
N GLY A 279 1.27 -11.44 9.48
CA GLY A 279 0.61 -11.57 10.78
C GLY A 279 -0.73 -12.32 10.78
N VAL A 280 -1.28 -12.66 9.62
CA VAL A 280 -2.52 -13.44 9.47
C VAL A 280 -2.20 -14.93 9.32
N PRO A 281 -2.80 -15.83 10.12
CA PRO A 281 -2.62 -17.26 9.92
C PRO A 281 -3.17 -17.68 8.56
N SER A 282 -2.31 -18.26 7.72
CA SER A 282 -2.63 -18.66 6.35
C SER A 282 -2.66 -20.15 6.14
N LEU A 283 -1.86 -20.89 6.90
CA LEU A 283 -1.75 -22.36 6.82
C LEU A 283 -1.40 -22.95 8.17
N THR A 284 -2.06 -24.06 8.52
CA THR A 284 -1.77 -24.86 9.71
C THR A 284 -1.58 -26.33 9.33
N ALA A 285 -0.55 -26.99 9.91
CA ALA A 285 -0.23 -28.39 9.63
C ALA A 285 0.49 -29.03 10.82
N PRO A 286 0.33 -30.34 11.12
CA PRO A 286 -0.41 -31.36 10.33
C PRO A 286 -1.92 -31.34 10.49
N VAL A 287 -2.49 -30.64 11.48
CA VAL A 287 -3.94 -30.54 11.66
C VAL A 287 -4.43 -29.21 11.06
N PRO A 288 -5.15 -29.24 9.93
CA PRO A 288 -5.72 -28.04 9.32
C PRO A 288 -6.96 -27.55 10.08
N ASP A 289 -7.56 -26.44 9.63
CA ASP A 289 -8.94 -26.10 9.96
C ASP A 289 -9.88 -27.10 9.27
N ILE A 290 -10.14 -28.22 9.95
CA ILE A 290 -10.92 -29.35 9.44
C ILE A 290 -12.31 -28.88 8.99
N ALA A 291 -12.94 -28.00 9.79
CA ALA A 291 -14.29 -27.54 9.49
C ALA A 291 -14.34 -26.72 8.19
N PHE A 292 -13.38 -25.83 8.00
CA PHE A 292 -13.28 -25.05 6.76
C PHE A 292 -12.90 -25.94 5.57
N VAL A 293 -11.83 -26.69 5.71
CA VAL A 293 -11.25 -27.49 4.60
C VAL A 293 -12.23 -28.54 4.08
N GLU A 294 -12.83 -29.35 4.97
CA GLU A 294 -13.79 -30.37 4.53
C GLU A 294 -15.02 -29.76 3.85
N ASN A 295 -15.57 -28.67 4.40
CA ASN A 295 -16.70 -27.99 3.75
C ASN A 295 -16.29 -27.40 2.39
N PHE A 296 -15.16 -26.72 2.32
CA PHE A 296 -14.70 -26.00 1.13
C PHE A 296 -14.33 -26.94 -0.03
N VAL A 297 -13.87 -28.15 0.28
CA VAL A 297 -13.51 -29.18 -0.71
C VAL A 297 -14.69 -30.07 -1.05
N HIS A 298 -15.30 -30.70 -0.05
CA HIS A 298 -16.22 -31.80 -0.35
C HIS A 298 -17.54 -31.30 -0.93
N PHE A 299 -18.10 -30.15 -0.52
CA PHE A 299 -19.32 -29.66 -1.15
C PHE A 299 -19.16 -29.50 -2.67
N PRO A 300 -18.20 -28.73 -3.19
CA PRO A 300 -18.03 -28.62 -4.63
C PRO A 300 -17.79 -29.97 -5.32
N MET A 301 -16.94 -30.81 -4.72
CA MET A 301 -16.64 -32.12 -5.25
C MET A 301 -17.90 -33.01 -5.34
N LEU A 302 -18.83 -32.94 -4.39
CA LEU A 302 -20.08 -33.70 -4.38
C LEU A 302 -21.12 -33.10 -5.32
N PHE A 303 -21.15 -31.79 -5.52
CA PHE A 303 -22.04 -31.16 -6.50
C PHE A 303 -21.62 -31.47 -7.93
N HIS A 304 -20.34 -31.62 -8.22
CA HIS A 304 -19.88 -32.06 -9.54
C HIS A 304 -19.96 -33.57 -9.68
N GLU A 305 -20.42 -34.02 -10.82
CA GLU A 305 -20.70 -35.45 -11.06
C GLU A 305 -19.42 -36.29 -11.08
N LYS A 306 -18.43 -35.86 -11.83
CA LYS A 306 -17.13 -36.55 -11.96
C LYS A 306 -16.02 -35.53 -12.19
N PRO A 307 -15.49 -34.88 -11.14
CA PRO A 307 -14.41 -33.92 -11.30
C PRO A 307 -13.06 -34.64 -11.55
N GLU A 308 -12.36 -34.32 -12.62
CA GLU A 308 -11.08 -34.92 -13.01
C GLU A 308 -9.94 -33.92 -13.08
N SER A 309 -10.21 -32.68 -13.53
CA SER A 309 -9.23 -31.60 -13.72
C SER A 309 -9.57 -30.37 -12.86
N LEU A 310 -8.68 -29.99 -11.97
CA LEU A 310 -8.97 -29.05 -10.90
C LEU A 310 -7.94 -27.90 -10.90
N LEU A 311 -8.40 -26.69 -10.56
CA LEU A 311 -7.56 -25.52 -10.40
C LEU A 311 -7.79 -24.87 -9.04
N ILE A 312 -6.69 -24.59 -8.33
CA ILE A 312 -6.71 -23.88 -7.05
C ILE A 312 -5.88 -22.60 -7.18
N LEU A 313 -6.51 -21.46 -6.93
CA LEU A 313 -5.87 -20.15 -6.91
C LEU A 313 -5.65 -19.71 -5.46
N SER A 314 -4.43 -19.89 -4.96
CA SER A 314 -3.98 -19.70 -3.58
C SER A 314 -4.63 -20.61 -2.53
N GLY A 315 -3.97 -20.79 -1.38
CA GLY A 315 -4.55 -21.47 -0.21
C GLY A 315 -4.75 -22.97 -0.35
N GLY A 316 -4.11 -23.61 -1.33
CA GLY A 316 -4.27 -25.05 -1.58
C GLY A 316 -3.57 -25.97 -0.58
N ALA A 317 -2.39 -25.58 -0.11
CA ALA A 317 -1.61 -26.36 0.84
C ALA A 317 -2.18 -26.24 2.26
N GLY A 318 -1.98 -27.29 3.07
CA GLY A 318 -2.43 -27.35 4.46
C GLY A 318 -3.84 -27.91 4.60
N GLY A 319 -4.14 -29.03 3.91
CA GLY A 319 -5.35 -29.82 4.04
C GLY A 319 -6.24 -29.84 2.81
N MET A 320 -6.37 -28.74 2.05
CA MET A 320 -7.26 -28.67 0.91
C MET A 320 -6.88 -29.67 -0.20
N ILE A 321 -5.61 -29.67 -0.60
CA ILE A 321 -5.10 -30.62 -1.61
C ILE A 321 -5.23 -32.06 -1.08
N HIS A 322 -4.95 -32.29 0.20
CA HIS A 322 -5.10 -33.60 0.82
C HIS A 322 -6.54 -34.14 0.69
N GLU A 323 -7.54 -33.34 0.99
CA GLU A 323 -8.94 -33.74 0.87
C GLU A 323 -9.36 -33.97 -0.60
N ILE A 324 -8.84 -33.17 -1.52
CA ILE A 324 -9.06 -33.33 -2.95
C ILE A 324 -8.47 -34.66 -3.46
N LEU A 325 -7.28 -35.03 -2.99
CA LEU A 325 -6.57 -36.24 -3.41
C LEU A 325 -7.28 -37.56 -3.00
N LYS A 326 -8.24 -37.50 -2.08
CA LYS A 326 -9.11 -38.64 -1.74
C LYS A 326 -10.06 -39.04 -2.88
N TYR A 327 -10.25 -38.18 -3.86
CA TYR A 327 -11.09 -38.41 -5.02
C TYR A 327 -10.27 -38.95 -6.22
N PRO A 328 -10.91 -39.70 -7.15
CA PRO A 328 -10.28 -40.26 -8.34
C PRO A 328 -10.02 -39.17 -9.40
N ILE A 329 -9.26 -38.16 -9.04
CA ILE A 329 -8.91 -37.03 -9.92
C ILE A 329 -7.68 -37.35 -10.77
N LYS A 330 -7.56 -36.69 -11.92
CA LYS A 330 -6.41 -36.82 -12.82
C LYS A 330 -5.34 -35.77 -12.60
N ARG A 331 -5.77 -34.53 -12.31
CA ARG A 331 -4.86 -33.37 -12.24
C ARG A 331 -5.38 -32.30 -11.28
N VAL A 332 -4.48 -31.74 -10.51
CA VAL A 332 -4.67 -30.51 -9.72
C VAL A 332 -3.59 -29.51 -10.10
N ASP A 333 -3.97 -28.36 -10.62
CA ASP A 333 -3.06 -27.24 -10.79
C ASP A 333 -3.23 -26.32 -9.58
N TYR A 334 -2.14 -26.16 -8.83
CA TYR A 334 -2.07 -25.26 -7.69
C TYR A 334 -1.22 -24.04 -8.01
N VAL A 335 -1.86 -22.88 -8.04
CA VAL A 335 -1.22 -21.60 -8.35
C VAL A 335 -1.01 -20.83 -7.06
N GLU A 336 0.25 -20.62 -6.69
CA GLU A 336 0.64 -19.86 -5.50
C GLU A 336 1.47 -18.63 -5.90
N LEU A 337 1.08 -17.48 -5.35
CA LEU A 337 1.73 -16.21 -5.66
C LEU A 337 3.13 -16.11 -5.04
N ASP A 338 3.25 -16.50 -3.76
CA ASP A 338 4.51 -16.37 -3.00
C ASP A 338 5.26 -17.71 -2.92
N PRO A 339 6.37 -17.87 -3.69
CA PRO A 339 7.17 -19.09 -3.64
C PRO A 339 7.75 -19.37 -2.24
N LEU A 340 7.96 -18.32 -1.42
CA LEU A 340 8.54 -18.48 -0.09
C LEU A 340 7.62 -19.30 0.82
N LEU A 341 6.28 -19.15 0.70
CA LEU A 341 5.34 -19.92 1.51
C LEU A 341 5.58 -21.42 1.35
N LEU A 342 5.58 -21.91 0.11
CA LEU A 342 5.75 -23.35 -0.13
C LEU A 342 7.18 -23.83 0.14
N LYS A 343 8.18 -22.98 -0.08
CA LYS A 343 9.57 -23.27 0.33
C LYS A 343 9.67 -23.50 1.84
N LEU A 344 8.98 -22.69 2.63
CA LEU A 344 8.95 -22.84 4.10
C LEU A 344 8.11 -24.05 4.54
N VAL A 345 7.00 -24.34 3.86
CA VAL A 345 6.23 -25.57 4.07
C VAL A 345 7.10 -26.81 3.80
N GLN A 346 7.93 -26.79 2.77
CA GLN A 346 8.88 -27.87 2.48
C GLN A 346 10.05 -27.92 3.49
N LYS A 347 10.46 -26.77 4.05
CA LYS A 347 11.49 -26.68 5.09
C LYS A 347 11.02 -27.25 6.43
N PHE A 348 9.72 -27.09 6.74
CA PHE A 348 9.07 -27.60 7.95
C PHE A 348 8.00 -28.64 7.58
N PRO A 349 8.41 -29.81 7.07
CA PRO A 349 7.49 -30.76 6.49
C PRO A 349 6.66 -31.46 7.57
N THR A 350 5.41 -31.75 7.23
CA THR A 350 4.52 -32.60 8.02
C THR A 350 4.02 -33.73 7.14
N PRO A 351 3.49 -34.85 7.71
CA PRO A 351 2.90 -35.91 6.90
C PRO A 351 1.82 -35.40 5.93
N LEU A 352 1.01 -34.43 6.39
CA LEU A 352 -0.03 -33.80 5.58
C LEU A 352 0.58 -33.07 4.38
N THR A 353 1.47 -32.11 4.60
CA THR A 353 2.04 -31.27 3.55
C THR A 353 2.95 -32.04 2.59
N GLN A 354 3.63 -33.07 3.08
CA GLN A 354 4.40 -33.96 2.20
C GLN A 354 3.50 -34.74 1.25
N SER A 355 2.38 -35.31 1.76
CA SER A 355 1.44 -36.03 0.90
C SER A 355 0.81 -35.15 -0.17
N GLU A 356 0.54 -33.86 0.16
CA GLU A 356 -0.03 -32.88 -0.76
C GLU A 356 0.94 -32.50 -1.89
N LEU A 357 2.17 -32.09 -1.51
CA LEU A 357 3.10 -31.46 -2.43
C LEU A 357 3.95 -32.45 -3.22
N SER A 358 3.98 -33.75 -2.85
CA SER A 358 4.71 -34.79 -3.55
C SER A 358 3.84 -35.68 -4.46
N ASP A 359 2.51 -35.54 -4.43
CA ASP A 359 1.62 -36.32 -5.30
C ASP A 359 1.79 -35.92 -6.77
N LYS A 360 1.96 -36.92 -7.63
CA LYS A 360 2.21 -36.71 -9.07
C LYS A 360 1.06 -36.03 -9.81
N ARG A 361 -0.14 -36.02 -9.25
CA ARG A 361 -1.32 -35.35 -9.80
C ARG A 361 -1.30 -33.85 -9.56
N VAL A 362 -0.44 -33.35 -8.66
CA VAL A 362 -0.38 -31.94 -8.25
C VAL A 362 0.72 -31.22 -9.01
N ASN A 363 0.34 -30.21 -9.78
CA ASN A 363 1.25 -29.33 -10.49
C ASN A 363 1.26 -27.95 -9.81
N ILE A 364 2.41 -27.53 -9.32
CA ILE A 364 2.57 -26.25 -8.63
C ILE A 364 3.07 -25.19 -9.61
N HIS A 365 2.37 -24.04 -9.65
CA HIS A 365 2.72 -22.89 -10.48
C HIS A 365 2.97 -21.66 -9.60
N TYR A 366 4.18 -21.12 -9.64
CA TYR A 366 4.56 -19.91 -8.89
C TYR A 366 4.28 -18.66 -9.72
N MET A 367 3.05 -18.15 -9.65
CA MET A 367 2.66 -16.94 -10.37
C MET A 367 1.34 -16.37 -9.86
N ASP A 368 0.98 -15.19 -10.35
CA ASP A 368 -0.32 -14.58 -10.05
C ASP A 368 -1.47 -15.41 -10.64
N GLY A 369 -2.48 -15.72 -9.81
CA GLY A 369 -3.61 -16.59 -10.18
C GLY A 369 -4.44 -16.04 -11.34
N ARG A 370 -4.62 -14.71 -11.42
CA ARG A 370 -5.32 -14.07 -12.54
C ARG A 370 -4.52 -14.18 -13.83
N LEU A 371 -3.21 -13.98 -13.76
CA LEU A 371 -2.32 -14.12 -14.90
C LEU A 371 -2.28 -15.58 -15.41
N TYR A 372 -2.32 -16.56 -14.50
CA TYR A 372 -2.45 -17.97 -14.86
C TYR A 372 -3.76 -18.21 -15.62
N THR A 373 -4.88 -17.75 -15.06
CA THR A 373 -6.21 -17.89 -15.66
C THR A 373 -6.29 -17.25 -17.06
N GLN A 374 -5.55 -16.16 -17.26
CA GLN A 374 -5.49 -15.48 -18.56
C GLN A 374 -4.68 -16.26 -19.60
N LYS A 375 -3.56 -16.91 -19.20
CA LYS A 375 -2.61 -17.55 -20.09
C LYS A 375 -2.90 -19.00 -20.38
N THR A 376 -3.55 -19.70 -19.47
CA THR A 376 -3.82 -21.14 -19.62
C THR A 376 -4.80 -21.42 -20.76
N GLN A 377 -4.52 -22.50 -21.52
CA GLN A 377 -5.42 -23.07 -22.51
C GLN A 377 -6.18 -24.29 -21.97
N ASP A 378 -5.79 -24.77 -20.78
CA ASP A 378 -6.43 -25.91 -20.12
C ASP A 378 -7.83 -25.56 -19.64
N ARG A 379 -8.68 -26.59 -19.51
CA ARG A 379 -10.02 -26.45 -18.95
C ARG A 379 -10.16 -27.26 -17.68
N PHE A 380 -10.95 -26.75 -16.77
CA PHE A 380 -11.10 -27.31 -15.43
C PHE A 380 -12.56 -27.60 -15.09
N ASP A 381 -12.76 -28.68 -14.33
CA ASP A 381 -14.07 -29.07 -13.80
C ASP A 381 -14.44 -28.25 -12.56
N ILE A 382 -13.43 -27.96 -11.71
CA ILE A 382 -13.64 -27.08 -10.55
C ILE A 382 -12.46 -26.11 -10.42
N LEU A 383 -12.81 -24.85 -10.22
CA LEU A 383 -11.87 -23.77 -9.95
C LEU A 383 -12.17 -23.17 -8.58
N TRP A 384 -11.21 -23.27 -7.65
CA TRP A 384 -11.30 -22.62 -6.34
C TRP A 384 -10.55 -21.31 -6.30
N ILE A 385 -11.17 -20.28 -5.70
CA ILE A 385 -10.53 -19.08 -5.20
C ILE A 385 -10.30 -19.30 -3.71
N GLY A 386 -9.06 -19.65 -3.33
CA GLY A 386 -8.70 -19.96 -1.94
C GLY A 386 -8.47 -18.72 -1.05
N LEU A 387 -8.92 -17.55 -1.50
CA LEU A 387 -8.87 -16.30 -0.73
C LEU A 387 -10.22 -16.05 -0.04
N PRO A 388 -10.23 -15.60 1.23
CA PRO A 388 -11.47 -15.54 2.03
C PRO A 388 -12.41 -14.39 1.65
N ALA A 389 -11.90 -13.27 1.14
CA ALA A 389 -12.69 -12.09 0.77
C ALA A 389 -11.83 -11.07 0.00
N PRO A 390 -12.41 -10.09 -0.70
CA PRO A 390 -11.69 -9.00 -1.34
C PRO A 390 -11.24 -7.93 -0.32
N GLN A 391 -10.16 -8.20 0.42
CA GLN A 391 -9.65 -7.34 1.49
C GLN A 391 -8.84 -6.14 0.99
N THR A 392 -8.21 -6.28 -0.17
CA THR A 392 -7.36 -5.27 -0.81
C THR A 392 -7.74 -5.09 -2.27
N LEU A 393 -7.32 -3.99 -2.87
CA LEU A 393 -7.46 -3.78 -4.32
C LEU A 393 -6.82 -4.92 -5.13
N GLN A 394 -5.75 -5.50 -4.60
CA GLN A 394 -5.05 -6.62 -5.20
C GLN A 394 -5.89 -7.91 -5.19
N THR A 395 -6.44 -8.30 -4.04
CA THR A 395 -7.25 -9.52 -3.92
C THR A 395 -8.58 -9.39 -4.64
N ASN A 396 -9.15 -8.18 -4.69
CA ASN A 396 -10.41 -7.88 -5.38
C ASN A 396 -10.41 -8.29 -6.86
N ARG A 397 -9.23 -8.30 -7.51
CA ARG A 397 -9.08 -8.69 -8.91
C ARG A 397 -9.52 -10.13 -9.20
N LEU A 398 -9.58 -10.99 -8.18
CA LEU A 398 -10.10 -12.37 -8.27
C LEU A 398 -11.60 -12.46 -7.96
N PHE A 399 -12.25 -11.36 -7.58
CA PHE A 399 -13.68 -11.28 -7.26
C PHE A 399 -14.43 -10.33 -8.19
N SER A 400 -13.80 -9.87 -9.29
CA SER A 400 -14.38 -8.92 -10.23
C SER A 400 -15.17 -9.60 -11.35
N LEU A 401 -16.07 -8.84 -11.96
CA LEU A 401 -16.85 -9.26 -13.11
C LEU A 401 -15.95 -9.77 -14.24
N GLU A 402 -14.89 -9.06 -14.53
CA GLU A 402 -13.93 -9.36 -15.60
C GLU A 402 -13.20 -10.69 -15.31
N PHE A 403 -12.81 -10.90 -14.06
CA PHE A 403 -12.18 -12.16 -13.66
C PHE A 403 -13.16 -13.35 -13.78
N PHE A 404 -14.40 -13.17 -13.38
CA PHE A 404 -15.39 -14.25 -13.51
C PHE A 404 -15.65 -14.62 -14.97
N PHE A 405 -15.60 -13.67 -15.90
CA PHE A 405 -15.62 -14.00 -17.34
C PHE A 405 -14.37 -14.79 -17.77
N MET A 406 -13.16 -14.44 -17.27
CA MET A 406 -11.96 -15.20 -17.56
C MET A 406 -12.03 -16.62 -16.97
N ALA A 407 -12.49 -16.76 -15.73
CA ALA A 407 -12.69 -18.06 -15.10
C ALA A 407 -13.67 -18.93 -15.88
N LYS A 408 -14.81 -18.35 -16.30
CA LYS A 408 -15.80 -19.05 -17.14
C LYS A 408 -15.19 -19.60 -18.43
N ARG A 409 -14.26 -18.88 -19.06
CA ARG A 409 -13.61 -19.31 -20.32
C ARG A 409 -12.82 -20.60 -20.17
N ILE A 410 -12.16 -20.79 -19.01
CA ILE A 410 -11.30 -21.96 -18.72
C ILE A 410 -12.03 -23.08 -17.98
N MET A 411 -13.34 -22.97 -17.79
CA MET A 411 -14.16 -24.01 -17.18
C MET A 411 -14.77 -24.92 -18.23
N ASN A 412 -14.96 -26.20 -17.88
CA ASN A 412 -15.73 -27.15 -18.64
C ASN A 412 -17.25 -26.78 -18.60
N PRO A 413 -18.09 -27.31 -19.49
CA PRO A 413 -19.52 -26.91 -19.56
C PRO A 413 -20.30 -27.04 -18.26
N HIS A 414 -20.01 -28.04 -17.43
CA HIS A 414 -20.59 -28.25 -16.10
C HIS A 414 -19.61 -27.87 -14.97
N GLY A 415 -18.56 -27.13 -15.30
CA GLY A 415 -17.57 -26.74 -14.33
C GLY A 415 -18.11 -25.80 -13.26
N LEU A 416 -17.45 -25.80 -12.10
CA LEU A 416 -17.80 -25.03 -10.92
C LEU A 416 -16.71 -24.00 -10.61
N LEU A 417 -17.10 -22.75 -10.46
CA LEU A 417 -16.31 -21.75 -9.74
C LEU A 417 -16.72 -21.77 -8.26
N VAL A 418 -15.75 -21.87 -7.39
CA VAL A 418 -15.94 -21.96 -5.93
C VAL A 418 -15.22 -20.83 -5.23
N LEU A 419 -15.93 -20.13 -4.37
CA LEU A 419 -15.35 -19.12 -3.48
C LEU A 419 -16.06 -19.11 -2.13
N SER A 420 -15.42 -18.53 -1.14
CA SER A 420 -15.97 -18.37 0.20
C SER A 420 -16.00 -16.90 0.61
N LEU A 421 -17.01 -16.53 1.39
CA LEU A 421 -17.12 -15.22 2.02
C LEU A 421 -17.52 -15.38 3.50
N PRO A 422 -17.19 -14.44 4.38
CA PRO A 422 -17.71 -14.43 5.73
C PRO A 422 -19.23 -14.56 5.75
N GLY A 423 -19.76 -15.35 6.66
CA GLY A 423 -21.18 -15.61 6.80
C GLY A 423 -21.60 -15.66 8.26
N SER A 424 -22.87 -15.99 8.50
CA SER A 424 -23.43 -16.29 9.82
C SER A 424 -24.77 -16.98 9.65
N LEU A 425 -25.09 -17.94 10.51
CA LEU A 425 -26.39 -18.59 10.55
C LEU A 425 -27.34 -17.96 11.58
N THR A 426 -26.87 -16.98 12.36
CA THR A 426 -27.66 -16.33 13.41
C THR A 426 -28.03 -14.89 13.07
N TYR A 427 -27.07 -14.12 12.58
CA TYR A 427 -27.29 -12.72 12.24
C TYR A 427 -26.38 -12.28 11.12
N ILE A 428 -26.96 -11.69 10.07
CA ILE A 428 -26.22 -11.01 8.99
C ILE A 428 -26.38 -9.51 9.16
N SER A 429 -25.26 -8.84 9.52
CA SER A 429 -25.26 -7.38 9.61
C SER A 429 -25.50 -6.72 8.24
N PRO A 430 -25.97 -5.48 8.17
CA PRO A 430 -26.12 -4.77 6.90
C PRO A 430 -24.84 -4.76 6.06
N GLU A 431 -23.68 -4.56 6.68
CA GLU A 431 -22.37 -4.52 6.02
C GLU A 431 -21.97 -5.88 5.45
N LEU A 432 -22.20 -6.95 6.21
CA LEU A 432 -21.96 -8.33 5.76
C LEU A 432 -22.90 -8.72 4.62
N ARG A 433 -24.17 -8.28 4.70
CA ARG A 433 -25.16 -8.48 3.64
C ARG A 433 -24.73 -7.78 2.35
N ASP A 434 -24.26 -6.53 2.43
CA ASP A 434 -23.88 -5.76 1.26
C ASP A 434 -22.61 -6.32 0.59
N LEU A 435 -21.65 -6.83 1.38
CA LEU A 435 -20.48 -7.55 0.86
C LEU A 435 -20.89 -8.82 0.11
N ASN A 436 -21.68 -9.68 0.77
CA ASN A 436 -22.14 -10.93 0.16
C ASN A 436 -23.03 -10.67 -1.07
N GLY A 437 -23.92 -9.65 -0.99
CA GLY A 437 -24.80 -9.25 -2.08
C GLY A 437 -24.04 -8.76 -3.30
N CYS A 438 -23.00 -7.94 -3.11
CA CYS A 438 -22.17 -7.41 -4.19
C CYS A 438 -21.48 -8.55 -4.98
N ILE A 439 -20.87 -9.50 -4.30
CA ILE A 439 -20.19 -10.62 -4.96
C ILE A 439 -21.21 -11.59 -5.59
N LEU A 440 -22.32 -11.86 -4.91
CA LEU A 440 -23.40 -12.69 -5.46
C LEU A 440 -23.99 -12.12 -6.75
N ASP A 441 -24.30 -10.81 -6.78
CA ASP A 441 -24.85 -10.16 -7.96
C ASP A 441 -23.82 -10.14 -9.10
N THR A 442 -22.53 -10.02 -8.79
CA THR A 442 -21.43 -10.13 -9.76
C THR A 442 -21.34 -11.55 -10.36
N LEU A 443 -21.44 -12.60 -9.53
CA LEU A 443 -21.49 -13.98 -9.99
C LEU A 443 -22.70 -14.24 -10.90
N LYS A 444 -23.89 -13.81 -10.49
CA LYS A 444 -25.13 -13.97 -11.26
C LYS A 444 -25.12 -13.23 -12.60
N ARG A 445 -24.27 -12.23 -12.76
CA ARG A 445 -24.10 -11.53 -14.03
C ARG A 445 -23.35 -12.37 -15.08
N VAL A 446 -22.55 -13.35 -14.63
CA VAL A 446 -21.67 -14.16 -15.49
C VAL A 446 -22.17 -15.60 -15.62
N PHE A 447 -22.63 -16.20 -14.53
CA PHE A 447 -23.00 -17.60 -14.43
C PHE A 447 -24.53 -17.79 -14.46
N ALA A 448 -24.96 -18.88 -15.09
CA ALA A 448 -26.37 -19.20 -15.22
C ALA A 448 -26.99 -19.63 -13.88
N SER A 449 -26.23 -20.34 -13.04
CA SER A 449 -26.68 -20.78 -11.72
C SER A 449 -25.63 -20.50 -10.64
N VAL A 450 -26.10 -20.11 -9.45
CA VAL A 450 -25.27 -19.85 -8.28
C VAL A 450 -25.93 -20.49 -7.05
N ARG A 451 -25.36 -21.60 -6.58
CA ARG A 451 -25.78 -22.27 -5.34
C ARG A 451 -25.02 -21.72 -4.16
N ILE A 452 -25.70 -21.45 -3.07
CA ILE A 452 -25.11 -20.96 -1.83
C ILE A 452 -25.30 -22.02 -0.76
N ILE A 453 -24.24 -22.25 0.03
CA ILE A 453 -24.29 -23.09 1.23
C ILE A 453 -24.00 -22.16 2.41
N PRO A 454 -25.05 -21.69 3.11
CA PRO A 454 -24.91 -20.77 4.22
C PRO A 454 -24.15 -21.40 5.41
N GLY A 455 -23.37 -20.57 6.13
CA GLY A 455 -22.61 -20.99 7.31
C GLY A 455 -21.91 -19.82 7.95
N ASP A 456 -21.02 -20.08 8.90
CA ASP A 456 -20.11 -19.06 9.43
C ASP A 456 -19.16 -18.57 8.32
N VAL A 457 -18.91 -19.43 7.35
CA VAL A 457 -18.37 -19.12 6.04
C VAL A 457 -19.41 -19.55 5.00
N ASN A 458 -19.90 -18.62 4.21
CA ASN A 458 -20.79 -18.89 3.09
C ASN A 458 -19.99 -19.41 1.91
N LEU A 459 -20.36 -20.59 1.37
CA LEU A 459 -19.76 -21.11 0.15
C LEU A 459 -20.64 -20.78 -1.05
N TYR A 460 -20.00 -20.30 -2.12
CA TYR A 460 -20.64 -19.98 -3.39
C TYR A 460 -20.11 -20.93 -4.46
N LEU A 461 -21.03 -21.63 -5.11
CA LEU A 461 -20.80 -22.53 -6.23
C LEU A 461 -21.47 -21.89 -7.44
N ALA A 462 -20.71 -21.55 -8.48
CA ALA A 462 -21.25 -20.91 -9.67
C ALA A 462 -20.95 -21.76 -10.91
N SER A 463 -21.93 -21.95 -11.79
CA SER A 463 -21.80 -22.73 -13.02
C SER A 463 -22.40 -22.03 -14.22
N SER A 464 -21.83 -22.32 -15.40
CA SER A 464 -22.38 -21.85 -16.68
C SER A 464 -23.67 -22.55 -17.09
N SER A 465 -24.01 -23.69 -16.47
CA SER A 465 -25.24 -24.44 -16.69
C SER A 465 -26.14 -24.40 -15.46
N GLU A 466 -27.45 -24.63 -15.67
CA GLU A 466 -28.47 -24.52 -14.62
C GLU A 466 -28.55 -25.73 -13.68
N PHE A 467 -27.65 -26.71 -13.81
CA PHE A 467 -27.79 -27.98 -13.09
C PHE A 467 -27.68 -27.83 -11.57
N LEU A 468 -26.93 -26.83 -11.06
CA LEU A 468 -26.71 -26.63 -9.62
C LEU A 468 -27.99 -26.41 -8.82
N GLU A 469 -28.97 -25.72 -9.40
CA GLU A 469 -30.25 -25.45 -8.74
C GLU A 469 -31.18 -26.68 -8.74
N LYS A 470 -30.94 -27.59 -9.68
CA LYS A 470 -31.79 -28.80 -9.89
C LYS A 470 -31.33 -30.00 -9.06
N ILE A 471 -30.14 -30.01 -8.50
CA ILE A 471 -29.62 -31.13 -7.69
C ILE A 471 -30.29 -31.13 -6.32
N PRO A 472 -31.02 -32.16 -5.97
CA PRO A 472 -31.63 -32.28 -4.65
C PRO A 472 -30.59 -32.65 -3.58
N SER A 473 -30.85 -32.25 -2.35
CA SER A 473 -29.94 -32.51 -1.23
C SER A 473 -29.69 -34.00 -0.99
N ASP A 474 -30.68 -34.84 -1.23
CA ASP A 474 -30.54 -36.28 -1.06
C ASP A 474 -29.59 -36.93 -2.08
N GLU A 475 -29.49 -36.37 -3.28
CA GLU A 475 -28.53 -36.83 -4.29
C GLU A 475 -27.07 -36.54 -3.81
N ILE A 476 -26.81 -35.40 -3.18
CA ILE A 476 -25.50 -35.09 -2.61
C ILE A 476 -25.12 -36.08 -1.51
N VAL A 477 -26.07 -36.45 -0.66
CA VAL A 477 -25.89 -37.48 0.38
C VAL A 477 -25.64 -38.86 -0.23
N THR A 478 -26.34 -39.21 -1.30
CA THR A 478 -26.13 -40.45 -2.03
C THR A 478 -24.72 -40.50 -2.64
N ARG A 479 -24.35 -39.46 -3.35
CA ARG A 479 -22.96 -39.32 -3.92
C ARG A 479 -21.87 -39.44 -2.86
N PHE A 480 -22.10 -38.88 -1.66
CA PHE A 480 -21.17 -39.02 -0.55
C PHE A 480 -20.98 -40.46 -0.11
N LYS A 481 -22.09 -41.21 0.01
CA LYS A 481 -22.07 -42.65 0.35
C LYS A 481 -21.36 -43.48 -0.72
N GLU A 482 -21.74 -43.28 -1.99
CA GLU A 482 -21.17 -44.00 -3.11
C GLU A 482 -19.68 -43.83 -3.27
N ARG A 483 -19.18 -42.58 -3.02
CA ARG A 483 -17.76 -42.26 -3.09
C ARG A 483 -16.95 -42.76 -1.89
N ASN A 484 -17.62 -43.15 -0.82
CA ASN A 484 -17.01 -43.73 0.40
C ASN A 484 -15.78 -43.01 0.91
N ILE A 485 -15.86 -41.66 1.01
CA ILE A 485 -14.75 -40.80 1.39
C ILE A 485 -14.65 -40.71 2.91
N GLN A 486 -13.46 -40.94 3.44
CA GLN A 486 -13.21 -40.81 4.88
C GLN A 486 -13.03 -39.33 5.23
N THR A 487 -13.87 -38.85 6.13
CA THR A 487 -13.88 -37.46 6.62
C THR A 487 -13.92 -37.45 8.15
N ASN A 488 -13.49 -36.35 8.77
CA ASN A 488 -13.51 -36.18 10.22
C ASN A 488 -14.83 -35.55 10.72
N LEU A 489 -15.32 -34.55 9.98
CA LEU A 489 -16.51 -33.77 10.34
C LEU A 489 -17.69 -34.08 9.44
N LEU A 490 -17.45 -34.26 8.14
CA LEU A 490 -18.50 -34.40 7.13
C LEU A 490 -19.12 -35.77 7.21
N THR A 491 -20.28 -35.87 7.84
CA THR A 491 -21.11 -37.09 7.91
C THR A 491 -22.39 -36.89 7.12
N GLU A 492 -23.14 -37.99 6.86
CA GLU A 492 -24.44 -37.89 6.21
C GLU A 492 -25.40 -36.95 6.95
N ASN A 493 -25.43 -37.03 8.27
CA ASN A 493 -26.30 -36.19 9.09
C ASN A 493 -25.85 -34.72 9.04
N TYR A 494 -24.53 -34.46 8.98
CA TYR A 494 -24.02 -33.13 8.82
C TYR A 494 -24.35 -32.54 7.43
N LEU A 495 -24.21 -33.32 6.35
CA LEU A 495 -24.63 -32.93 5.00
C LEU A 495 -26.12 -32.60 4.95
N LYS A 496 -26.97 -33.50 5.47
CA LYS A 496 -28.42 -33.26 5.56
C LYS A 496 -28.74 -31.99 6.33
N TYR A 497 -28.05 -31.75 7.46
CA TYR A 497 -28.23 -30.54 8.24
C TYR A 497 -27.84 -29.27 7.47
N ARG A 498 -26.66 -29.28 6.84
CA ARG A 498 -26.10 -28.10 6.12
C ARG A 498 -26.90 -27.77 4.84
N LEU A 499 -27.50 -28.76 4.19
CA LEU A 499 -28.28 -28.63 2.96
C LEU A 499 -29.78 -28.43 3.22
N GLN A 500 -30.23 -28.29 4.46
CA GLN A 500 -31.62 -28.00 4.77
C GLN A 500 -32.10 -26.71 4.13
N GLU A 501 -33.27 -26.78 3.50
CA GLU A 501 -33.93 -25.66 2.83
C GLU A 501 -34.09 -24.41 3.74
N ARG A 502 -34.33 -24.65 5.03
CA ARG A 502 -34.47 -23.55 6.02
C ARG A 502 -33.26 -22.59 6.05
N TRP A 503 -32.02 -23.08 5.86
CA TRP A 503 -30.84 -22.27 5.86
C TRP A 503 -30.77 -21.40 4.63
N LEU A 504 -31.15 -21.92 3.47
CA LEU A 504 -31.20 -21.20 2.23
C LEU A 504 -32.30 -20.13 2.25
N GLN A 505 -33.49 -20.48 2.77
CA GLN A 505 -34.59 -19.51 2.97
C GLN A 505 -34.21 -18.40 3.93
N TRP A 506 -33.54 -18.74 5.06
CA TRP A 506 -33.03 -17.78 6.01
C TRP A 506 -32.02 -16.84 5.35
N TYR A 507 -31.09 -17.37 4.56
CA TYR A 507 -30.12 -16.58 3.82
C TYR A 507 -30.81 -15.59 2.87
N TRP A 508 -31.73 -16.07 2.03
CA TRP A 508 -32.45 -15.22 1.09
C TRP A 508 -33.28 -14.15 1.78
N LYS A 509 -33.97 -14.45 2.87
CA LYS A 509 -34.69 -13.49 3.69
C LYS A 509 -33.75 -12.41 4.25
N SER A 510 -32.56 -12.80 4.66
CA SER A 510 -31.55 -11.85 5.15
C SER A 510 -31.02 -10.94 4.03
N MET A 511 -31.09 -11.39 2.77
CA MET A 511 -30.65 -10.66 1.58
C MET A 511 -31.72 -9.79 0.92
N GLU A 512 -32.99 -9.82 1.36
CA GLU A 512 -34.10 -9.09 0.72
C GLU A 512 -33.87 -7.59 0.60
N ARG A 513 -33.22 -6.97 1.57
CA ARG A 513 -32.99 -5.52 1.61
C ARG A 513 -31.64 -5.07 1.02
N ARG A 514 -30.96 -5.96 0.29
CA ARG A 514 -29.67 -5.58 -0.31
C ARG A 514 -29.87 -4.66 -1.51
N LYS A 515 -28.92 -3.75 -1.69
CA LYS A 515 -28.81 -3.01 -2.96
C LYS A 515 -28.01 -3.86 -3.94
N SER A 516 -28.43 -3.86 -5.21
CA SER A 516 -27.68 -4.58 -6.25
C SER A 516 -26.46 -3.76 -6.66
N HIS A 517 -25.30 -4.36 -6.52
CA HIS A 517 -24.01 -3.77 -6.88
C HIS A 517 -23.17 -4.80 -7.64
N ILE A 518 -22.46 -4.34 -8.65
CA ILE A 518 -21.53 -5.18 -9.43
C ILE A 518 -20.10 -4.76 -9.08
N ASN A 519 -19.31 -5.74 -8.66
CA ASN A 519 -17.89 -5.57 -8.41
C ASN A 519 -17.11 -5.70 -9.72
N SER A 520 -16.39 -4.68 -10.12
CA SER A 520 -15.58 -4.70 -11.35
C SER A 520 -14.15 -4.24 -11.09
N ASP A 521 -13.26 -4.49 -12.04
CA ASP A 521 -11.85 -4.09 -11.93
C ASP A 521 -11.69 -2.59 -11.67
N PHE A 522 -12.43 -1.75 -12.37
CA PHE A 522 -12.32 -0.29 -12.25
C PHE A 522 -13.33 0.36 -11.31
N LEU A 523 -14.18 -0.45 -10.68
CA LEU A 523 -15.08 -0.05 -9.60
C LEU A 523 -15.09 -1.16 -8.53
N PRO A 524 -14.04 -1.28 -7.71
CA PRO A 524 -13.82 -2.39 -6.78
C PRO A 524 -14.67 -2.24 -5.50
N LEU A 525 -15.99 -2.29 -5.64
CA LEU A 525 -16.95 -2.16 -4.54
C LEU A 525 -16.79 -3.26 -3.49
N GLY A 526 -16.30 -4.45 -3.88
CA GLY A 526 -16.02 -5.55 -2.96
C GLY A 526 -15.06 -5.14 -1.85
N VAL A 527 -14.01 -4.34 -2.17
CA VAL A 527 -13.07 -3.80 -1.18
C VAL A 527 -13.78 -2.87 -0.21
N TYR A 528 -14.60 -1.95 -0.73
CA TYR A 528 -15.33 -1.01 0.11
C TYR A 528 -16.28 -1.71 1.09
N PHE A 529 -17.08 -2.67 0.62
CA PHE A 529 -18.01 -3.39 1.47
C PHE A 529 -17.28 -4.28 2.49
N ASN A 530 -16.13 -4.87 2.10
CA ASN A 530 -15.30 -5.62 3.04
C ASN A 530 -14.70 -4.71 4.13
N LEU A 531 -14.23 -3.51 3.76
CA LEU A 531 -13.74 -2.53 4.73
C LEU A 531 -14.87 -2.02 5.65
N SER A 532 -16.07 -1.81 5.09
CA SER A 532 -17.26 -1.42 5.88
C SER A 532 -17.61 -2.52 6.89
N TYR A 533 -17.61 -3.79 6.48
CA TYR A 533 -17.84 -4.92 7.36
C TYR A 533 -16.75 -5.03 8.44
N TRP A 534 -15.49 -4.91 8.08
CA TRP A 534 -14.37 -4.92 9.02
C TRP A 534 -14.49 -3.78 10.05
N ASN A 535 -14.85 -2.57 9.61
CA ASN A 535 -15.10 -1.46 10.52
C ASN A 535 -16.30 -1.70 11.44
N ALA A 536 -17.35 -2.36 10.98
CA ALA A 536 -18.50 -2.72 11.81
C ALA A 536 -18.10 -3.67 12.95
N LEU A 537 -17.13 -4.57 12.72
CA LEU A 537 -16.61 -5.49 13.73
C LEU A 537 -15.68 -4.81 14.75
N PHE A 538 -14.74 -3.99 14.29
CA PHE A 538 -13.62 -3.50 15.10
C PHE A 538 -13.72 -2.00 15.46
N SER A 539 -14.59 -1.24 14.82
CA SER A 539 -14.80 0.19 15.03
C SER A 539 -16.26 0.59 14.81
N PRO A 540 -17.22 0.05 15.57
CA PRO A 540 -18.67 0.24 15.33
C PRO A 540 -19.11 1.70 15.26
N TYR A 541 -18.41 2.62 15.95
CA TYR A 541 -18.69 4.06 15.94
C TYR A 541 -18.46 4.72 14.56
N LEU A 542 -17.70 4.10 13.66
CA LEU A 542 -17.46 4.59 12.29
C LEU A 542 -18.49 4.08 11.26
N THR A 543 -19.35 3.12 11.61
CA THR A 543 -20.31 2.53 10.68
C THR A 543 -21.23 3.58 10.04
N GLY A 544 -21.66 4.60 10.81
CA GLY A 544 -22.46 5.69 10.30
C GLY A 544 -21.75 6.52 9.22
N ILE A 545 -20.44 6.72 9.37
CA ILE A 545 -19.60 7.45 8.41
C ILE A 545 -19.47 6.63 7.12
N PHE A 546 -19.17 5.33 7.22
CA PHE A 546 -19.06 4.45 6.04
C PHE A 546 -20.41 4.37 5.29
N LYS A 547 -21.54 4.21 5.98
CA LYS A 547 -22.87 4.25 5.35
C LYS A 547 -23.17 5.58 4.66
N GLY A 548 -22.73 6.69 5.26
CA GLY A 548 -22.85 8.02 4.66
C GLY A 548 -22.07 8.12 3.34
N PHE A 549 -20.91 7.48 3.28
CA PHE A 549 -20.08 7.46 2.06
C PHE A 549 -20.66 6.61 0.93
N GLU A 550 -21.42 5.56 1.23
CA GLU A 550 -22.05 4.70 0.21
C GLU A 550 -22.97 5.49 -0.74
N GLY A 551 -23.63 6.53 -0.23
CA GLY A 551 -24.48 7.42 -1.03
C GLY A 551 -23.75 8.53 -1.77
N LEU A 552 -22.42 8.64 -1.65
CA LEU A 552 -21.66 9.72 -2.26
C LEU A 552 -21.59 9.56 -3.77
N GLN A 553 -22.15 10.53 -4.47
CA GLN A 553 -22.05 10.65 -5.90
C GLN A 553 -20.98 11.68 -6.29
N LEU A 554 -20.42 11.55 -7.47
CA LEU A 554 -19.48 12.53 -8.02
C LEU A 554 -20.03 13.96 -7.95
N THR A 555 -21.35 14.12 -8.15
CA THR A 555 -22.05 15.42 -8.09
C THR A 555 -21.86 16.13 -6.76
N LEU A 556 -21.92 15.41 -5.62
CA LEU A 556 -21.72 16.02 -4.30
C LEU A 556 -20.28 16.53 -4.14
N PHE A 557 -19.28 15.74 -4.58
CA PHE A 557 -17.89 16.20 -4.57
C PHE A 557 -17.67 17.42 -5.46
N LEU A 558 -18.31 17.48 -6.63
CA LEU A 558 -18.25 18.64 -7.50
C LEU A 558 -18.85 19.88 -6.84
N VAL A 559 -19.99 19.74 -6.17
CA VAL A 559 -20.61 20.86 -5.42
C VAL A 559 -19.66 21.34 -4.30
N ILE A 560 -19.06 20.42 -3.53
CA ILE A 560 -18.11 20.77 -2.48
C ILE A 560 -16.87 21.49 -3.07
N ILE A 561 -16.32 21.02 -4.18
CA ILE A 561 -15.18 21.65 -4.86
C ILE A 561 -15.57 23.07 -5.31
N ILE A 562 -16.74 23.25 -5.90
CA ILE A 562 -17.23 24.56 -6.35
C ILE A 562 -17.40 25.50 -5.16
N LEU A 563 -18.03 25.04 -4.06
CA LEU A 563 -18.22 25.84 -2.85
C LEU A 563 -16.88 26.30 -2.24
N ILE A 564 -15.93 25.36 -2.10
CA ILE A 564 -14.57 25.69 -1.63
C ILE A 564 -13.91 26.72 -2.57
N THR A 565 -14.02 26.53 -3.88
CA THR A 565 -13.44 27.44 -4.88
C THR A 565 -14.02 28.85 -4.76
N VAL A 566 -15.35 28.95 -4.66
CA VAL A 566 -16.05 30.24 -4.51
C VAL A 566 -15.66 30.90 -3.19
N LEU A 567 -15.65 30.16 -2.09
CA LEU A 567 -15.28 30.67 -0.77
C LEU A 567 -13.84 31.23 -0.77
N LEU A 568 -12.89 30.48 -1.30
CA LEU A 568 -11.49 30.91 -1.41
C LEU A 568 -11.34 32.09 -2.38
N ALA A 569 -12.08 32.11 -3.50
CA ALA A 569 -12.09 33.24 -4.43
C ALA A 569 -12.57 34.52 -3.76
N ILE A 570 -13.68 34.47 -3.02
CA ILE A 570 -14.20 35.61 -2.24
C ILE A 570 -13.17 36.08 -1.21
N LEU A 571 -12.52 35.14 -0.48
CA LEU A 571 -11.49 35.44 0.48
C LEU A 571 -10.30 36.16 -0.18
N PHE A 572 -9.82 35.70 -1.31
CA PHE A 572 -8.67 36.27 -2.01
C PHE A 572 -9.01 37.65 -2.63
N ILE A 573 -10.25 37.86 -3.08
CA ILE A 573 -10.70 39.17 -3.59
C ILE A 573 -10.80 40.18 -2.45
N LYS A 574 -11.43 39.81 -1.29
CA LYS A 574 -11.60 40.69 -0.15
C LYS A 574 -10.30 40.95 0.63
N MET A 575 -9.37 39.99 0.60
CA MET A 575 -8.11 40.05 1.31
C MET A 575 -6.93 39.77 0.35
N PRO A 576 -6.48 40.74 -0.49
CA PRO A 576 -5.44 40.52 -1.50
C PRO A 576 -4.12 40.01 -0.93
N ARG A 577 -3.79 40.33 0.33
CA ARG A 577 -2.60 39.80 1.02
C ARG A 577 -2.62 38.27 1.15
N HIS A 578 -3.82 37.65 1.20
CA HIS A 578 -3.99 36.20 1.30
C HIS A 578 -4.01 35.51 -0.06
N SER A 579 -4.07 36.25 -1.17
CA SER A 579 -4.11 35.67 -2.53
C SER A 579 -2.88 34.78 -2.85
N ARG A 580 -1.74 35.03 -2.18
CA ARG A 580 -0.55 34.18 -2.28
C ARG A 580 -0.79 32.72 -1.88
N HIS A 581 -1.77 32.44 -0.99
CA HIS A 581 -2.14 31.11 -0.58
C HIS A 581 -2.78 30.30 -1.72
N ALA A 582 -3.14 30.95 -2.85
CA ALA A 582 -3.50 30.24 -4.07
C ALA A 582 -2.36 29.34 -4.57
N VAL A 583 -1.08 29.75 -4.40
CA VAL A 583 0.09 28.92 -4.72
C VAL A 583 0.18 27.73 -3.77
N THR A 584 -0.04 27.94 -2.47
CA THR A 584 -0.05 26.87 -1.46
C THR A 584 -1.17 25.87 -1.73
N TYR A 585 -2.39 26.36 -2.04
CA TYR A 585 -3.52 25.51 -2.41
C TYR A 585 -3.24 24.71 -3.69
N SER A 586 -2.60 25.35 -4.69
CA SER A 586 -2.24 24.67 -5.92
C SER A 586 -1.24 23.53 -5.68
N ILE A 587 -0.23 23.72 -4.85
CA ILE A 587 0.71 22.64 -4.49
C ILE A 587 0.03 21.55 -3.66
N PHE A 588 -0.84 21.91 -2.73
CA PHE A 588 -1.66 20.94 -2.01
C PHE A 588 -2.47 20.05 -2.98
N THR A 589 -3.13 20.65 -3.96
CA THR A 589 -3.88 19.88 -4.97
C THR A 589 -2.97 19.05 -5.88
N THR A 590 -1.70 19.46 -6.08
CA THR A 590 -0.70 18.69 -6.84
C THR A 590 -0.28 17.44 -6.08
N GLY A 591 0.05 17.57 -4.79
CA GLY A 591 0.35 16.42 -3.94
C GLY A 591 -0.80 15.42 -3.86
N LEU A 592 -2.05 15.93 -3.69
CA LEU A 592 -3.26 15.12 -3.70
C LEU A 592 -3.42 14.36 -5.03
N THR A 593 -3.34 15.06 -6.17
CA THR A 593 -3.53 14.45 -7.49
C THR A 593 -2.40 13.50 -7.86
N GLY A 594 -1.15 13.86 -7.54
CA GLY A 594 0.03 13.03 -7.78
C GLY A 594 -0.07 11.68 -7.07
N MET A 595 -0.48 11.70 -5.79
CA MET A 595 -0.66 10.47 -5.01
C MET A 595 -1.80 9.60 -5.58
N ILE A 596 -2.94 10.21 -5.93
CA ILE A 596 -4.07 9.48 -6.51
C ILE A 596 -3.72 8.90 -7.89
N PHE A 597 -3.00 9.63 -8.74
CA PHE A 597 -2.54 9.11 -10.03
C PHE A 597 -1.58 7.93 -9.86
N THR A 598 -0.65 8.02 -8.90
CA THR A 598 0.26 6.91 -8.58
C THR A 598 -0.50 5.66 -8.15
N LEU A 599 -1.47 5.80 -7.24
CA LEU A 599 -2.32 4.68 -6.82
C LEU A 599 -3.15 4.12 -8.01
N ALA A 600 -3.73 4.98 -8.82
CA ALA A 600 -4.52 4.56 -9.99
C ALA A 600 -3.67 3.83 -11.03
N ILE A 601 -2.45 4.31 -11.31
CA ILE A 601 -1.50 3.68 -12.25
C ILE A 601 -1.07 2.30 -11.72
N ILE A 602 -0.66 2.21 -10.44
CA ILE A 602 -0.26 0.94 -9.82
C ILE A 602 -1.42 -0.06 -9.84
N PHE A 603 -2.60 0.36 -9.41
CA PHE A 603 -3.78 -0.49 -9.38
C PHE A 603 -4.16 -1.02 -10.77
N THR A 604 -4.16 -0.15 -11.77
CA THR A 604 -4.48 -0.54 -13.16
C THR A 604 -3.39 -1.45 -13.73
N PHE A 605 -2.11 -1.14 -13.46
CA PHE A 605 -1.00 -2.00 -13.86
C PHE A 605 -1.13 -3.42 -13.29
N GLN A 606 -1.44 -3.54 -12.01
CA GLN A 606 -1.67 -4.84 -11.37
C GLN A 606 -2.84 -5.58 -12.00
N THR A 607 -3.89 -4.88 -12.41
CA THR A 607 -5.06 -5.46 -13.06
C THR A 607 -4.70 -6.12 -14.39
N PHE A 608 -3.79 -5.51 -15.18
CA PHE A 608 -3.40 -6.01 -16.50
C PHE A 608 -2.26 -7.04 -16.43
N TYR A 609 -1.24 -6.80 -15.63
CA TYR A 609 0.02 -7.56 -15.63
C TYR A 609 0.17 -8.53 -14.47
N GLY A 610 -0.79 -8.54 -13.54
CA GLY A 610 -0.68 -9.32 -12.32
C GLY A 610 0.14 -8.61 -11.23
N TYR A 611 0.20 -9.25 -10.06
CA TYR A 611 0.97 -8.74 -8.94
C TYR A 611 2.44 -9.15 -9.08
N LEU A 612 3.25 -8.23 -9.56
CA LEU A 612 4.70 -8.39 -9.67
C LEU A 612 5.38 -7.29 -8.84
N TYR A 613 5.75 -7.62 -7.62
CA TYR A 613 6.32 -6.69 -6.65
C TYR A 613 7.46 -5.82 -7.20
N HIS A 614 8.39 -6.43 -7.94
CA HIS A 614 9.51 -5.71 -8.57
C HIS A 614 9.06 -4.63 -9.55
N GLN A 615 7.96 -4.87 -10.25
CA GLN A 615 7.42 -3.92 -11.23
C GLN A 615 6.68 -2.75 -10.55
N ILE A 616 6.07 -2.99 -9.38
CA ILE A 616 5.50 -1.90 -8.57
C ILE A 616 6.61 -0.99 -8.07
N GLY A 617 7.71 -1.58 -7.55
CA GLY A 617 8.90 -0.82 -7.16
C GLY A 617 9.49 -0.02 -8.32
N LEU A 618 9.50 -0.59 -9.53
CA LEU A 618 9.92 0.10 -10.75
C LEU A 618 9.00 1.28 -11.10
N LEU A 619 7.68 1.11 -11.03
CA LEU A 619 6.72 2.19 -11.30
C LEU A 619 6.91 3.37 -10.32
N VAL A 620 7.10 3.08 -9.05
CA VAL A 620 7.40 4.11 -8.03
C VAL A 620 8.73 4.80 -8.32
N ALA A 621 9.78 4.04 -8.66
CA ALA A 621 11.08 4.59 -9.03
C ALA A 621 10.99 5.49 -10.28
N ILE A 622 10.22 5.10 -11.28
CA ILE A 622 9.98 5.89 -12.50
C ILE A 622 9.17 7.16 -12.20
N PHE A 623 8.17 7.09 -11.34
CA PHE A 623 7.45 8.27 -10.85
C PHE A 623 8.43 9.26 -10.18
N MET A 624 9.30 8.76 -9.29
CA MET A 624 10.35 9.58 -8.65
C MET A 624 11.36 10.11 -9.68
N ALA A 625 11.71 9.33 -10.71
CA ALA A 625 12.56 9.80 -11.80
C ALA A 625 11.90 10.94 -12.59
N GLY A 626 10.59 10.85 -12.79
CA GLY A 626 9.78 11.96 -13.35
C GLY A 626 9.89 13.24 -12.50
N ILE A 627 9.74 13.14 -11.17
CA ILE A 627 9.90 14.27 -10.25
C ILE A 627 11.31 14.88 -10.36
N ALA A 628 12.35 14.06 -10.33
CA ALA A 628 13.72 14.51 -10.45
C ALA A 628 13.97 15.22 -11.78
N PHE A 629 13.51 14.64 -12.88
CA PHE A 629 13.63 15.21 -14.22
C PHE A 629 12.88 16.52 -14.37
N GLY A 630 11.62 16.59 -13.92
CA GLY A 630 10.82 17.82 -13.92
C GLY A 630 11.50 18.95 -13.14
N SER A 631 12.00 18.64 -11.94
CA SER A 631 12.75 19.60 -11.11
C SER A 631 14.02 20.06 -11.80
N TYR A 632 14.79 19.15 -12.41
CA TYR A 632 15.99 19.47 -13.17
C TYR A 632 15.72 20.44 -14.33
N LEU A 633 14.67 20.19 -15.13
CA LEU A 633 14.29 21.03 -16.26
C LEU A 633 13.99 22.47 -15.84
N ILE A 634 13.40 22.67 -14.66
CA ILE A 634 13.00 24.01 -14.19
C ILE A 634 14.14 24.75 -13.48
N ILE A 635 14.97 24.06 -12.74
CA ILE A 635 16.02 24.69 -11.94
C ILE A 635 16.99 25.51 -12.81
N HIS A 636 17.39 25.00 -13.98
CA HIS A 636 18.35 25.65 -14.87
C HIS A 636 17.85 27.00 -15.39
N PRO A 637 16.66 27.11 -15.99
CA PRO A 637 16.13 28.37 -16.50
C PRO A 637 15.48 29.24 -15.43
N LEU A 638 15.24 28.74 -14.20
CA LEU A 638 14.45 29.40 -13.15
C LEU A 638 14.87 30.86 -12.88
N ASN A 639 16.18 31.17 -12.90
CA ASN A 639 16.71 32.52 -12.65
C ASN A 639 16.66 33.42 -13.89
N ARG A 640 16.60 32.87 -15.10
CA ARG A 640 16.59 33.59 -16.37
C ARG A 640 15.19 33.89 -16.90
N MET A 641 14.19 33.12 -16.48
CA MET A 641 12.81 33.32 -16.90
C MET A 641 12.22 34.61 -16.33
N LYS A 642 11.47 35.35 -17.16
CA LYS A 642 10.69 36.52 -16.73
C LYS A 642 9.30 36.18 -16.24
N GLU A 643 8.63 35.20 -16.85
CA GLU A 643 7.21 34.89 -16.67
C GLU A 643 6.93 33.54 -15.97
N HIS A 644 7.36 33.44 -14.73
CA HIS A 644 7.17 32.21 -13.92
C HIS A 644 5.70 31.82 -13.75
N SER A 645 4.81 32.80 -13.59
CA SER A 645 3.38 32.56 -13.36
C SER A 645 2.66 32.00 -14.59
N ILE A 646 3.04 32.40 -15.80
CA ILE A 646 2.45 31.86 -17.04
C ILE A 646 2.89 30.41 -17.24
N LEU A 647 4.17 30.11 -17.02
CA LEU A 647 4.67 28.75 -17.11
C LEU A 647 3.99 27.84 -16.07
N TYR A 648 3.79 28.33 -14.85
CA TYR A 648 3.08 27.63 -13.79
C TYR A 648 1.64 27.26 -14.25
N LEU A 649 0.92 28.22 -14.83
CA LEU A 649 -0.42 27.99 -15.34
C LEU A 649 -0.44 26.98 -16.51
N LYS A 650 0.57 26.99 -17.40
CA LYS A 650 0.68 25.99 -18.47
C LYS A 650 0.86 24.58 -17.91
N ILE A 651 1.62 24.42 -16.82
CA ILE A 651 1.79 23.14 -16.13
C ILE A 651 0.48 22.69 -15.48
N GLU A 652 -0.27 23.62 -14.85
CA GLU A 652 -1.62 23.33 -14.31
C GLU A 652 -2.55 22.77 -15.40
N ILE A 653 -2.59 23.42 -16.56
CA ILE A 653 -3.37 22.96 -17.72
C ILE A 653 -2.88 21.57 -18.17
N GLY A 654 -1.56 21.33 -18.18
CA GLY A 654 -0.99 20.03 -18.49
C GLY A 654 -1.47 18.92 -17.54
N ILE A 655 -1.54 19.20 -16.22
CA ILE A 655 -2.06 18.24 -15.23
C ILE A 655 -3.55 17.98 -15.44
N ILE A 656 -4.34 19.03 -15.73
CA ILE A 656 -5.76 18.88 -16.04
C ILE A 656 -5.97 17.98 -17.25
N LEU A 657 -5.24 18.23 -18.34
CA LEU A 657 -5.30 17.39 -19.53
C LEU A 657 -4.88 15.95 -19.25
N PHE A 658 -3.81 15.77 -18.48
CA PHE A 658 -3.35 14.45 -18.05
C PHE A 658 -4.43 13.71 -17.24
N ALA A 659 -5.08 14.38 -16.29
CA ALA A 659 -6.17 13.82 -15.50
C ALA A 659 -7.37 13.37 -16.34
N ILE A 660 -7.69 14.13 -17.41
CA ILE A 660 -8.79 13.80 -18.35
C ILE A 660 -8.40 12.62 -19.25
N LEU A 661 -7.16 12.58 -19.74
CA LEU A 661 -6.69 11.57 -20.70
C LEU A 661 -6.34 10.22 -20.04
N LEU A 662 -5.87 10.22 -18.80
CA LEU A 662 -5.42 9.02 -18.10
C LEU A 662 -6.47 7.90 -18.05
N PRO A 663 -7.77 8.13 -17.75
CA PRO A 663 -8.78 7.07 -17.78
C PRO A 663 -8.96 6.42 -19.15
N PHE A 664 -8.79 7.17 -20.23
CA PHE A 664 -8.95 6.63 -21.59
C PHE A 664 -7.81 5.69 -21.96
N PHE A 665 -6.58 5.98 -21.49
CA PHE A 665 -5.47 5.05 -21.61
C PHE A 665 -5.73 3.71 -20.92
N PHE A 666 -6.40 3.72 -19.75
CA PHE A 666 -6.73 2.53 -19.00
C PHE A 666 -7.90 1.71 -19.59
N LEU A 667 -8.69 2.29 -20.52
CA LEU A 667 -9.81 1.63 -21.17
C LEU A 667 -9.44 0.82 -22.40
N ILE A 668 -8.16 0.77 -22.76
CA ILE A 668 -7.69 -0.04 -23.89
C ILE A 668 -8.02 -1.51 -23.59
N PRO A 669 -8.80 -2.20 -24.45
CA PRO A 669 -9.35 -3.51 -24.11
C PRO A 669 -8.28 -4.56 -23.87
N SER A 670 -8.45 -5.33 -22.80
CA SER A 670 -7.62 -6.48 -22.43
C SER A 670 -7.54 -7.64 -23.45
N PRO A 671 -8.48 -7.83 -24.43
CA PRO A 671 -8.40 -8.94 -25.39
C PRO A 671 -7.15 -8.97 -26.27
N HIS A 672 -6.48 -7.83 -26.41
CA HIS A 672 -5.29 -7.71 -27.26
C HIS A 672 -3.96 -7.98 -26.54
N LEU A 673 -3.97 -8.33 -25.25
CA LEU A 673 -2.76 -8.67 -24.48
C LEU A 673 -2.08 -9.99 -24.94
N GLU A 674 -2.76 -10.79 -25.75
CA GLU A 674 -2.15 -11.98 -26.39
C GLU A 674 -1.10 -11.59 -27.44
N ASN A 675 -1.23 -10.40 -28.03
CA ASN A 675 -0.23 -9.88 -28.95
C ASN A 675 0.96 -9.30 -28.18
N LYS A 676 2.14 -9.90 -28.33
CA LYS A 676 3.38 -9.46 -27.68
C LYS A 676 3.69 -7.98 -27.89
N THR A 677 3.45 -7.45 -29.09
CA THR A 677 3.70 -6.04 -29.40
C THR A 677 2.77 -5.13 -28.57
N VAL A 678 1.48 -5.44 -28.51
CA VAL A 678 0.50 -4.68 -27.72
C VAL A 678 0.85 -4.76 -26.24
N PHE A 679 1.26 -5.93 -25.74
CA PHE A 679 1.73 -6.13 -24.37
C PHE A 679 2.87 -5.18 -24.03
N PHE A 680 3.94 -5.12 -24.85
CA PHE A 680 5.09 -4.24 -24.60
C PHE A 680 4.75 -2.76 -24.76
N VAL A 681 3.92 -2.38 -25.72
CA VAL A 681 3.50 -0.98 -25.92
C VAL A 681 2.69 -0.48 -24.73
N LEU A 682 1.74 -1.27 -24.22
CA LEU A 682 0.98 -0.93 -23.02
C LEU A 682 1.89 -0.86 -21.77
N TYR A 683 2.82 -1.80 -21.63
CA TYR A 683 3.79 -1.77 -20.53
C TYR A 683 4.61 -0.48 -20.55
N ALA A 684 5.18 -0.12 -21.69
CA ALA A 684 5.89 1.16 -21.85
C ALA A 684 4.98 2.36 -21.58
N GLY A 685 3.70 2.30 -21.98
CA GLY A 685 2.70 3.31 -21.68
C GLY A 685 2.49 3.54 -20.18
N PHE A 686 2.45 2.47 -19.36
CA PHE A 686 2.39 2.60 -17.90
C PHE A 686 3.63 3.28 -17.32
N LEU A 687 4.83 2.95 -17.82
CA LEU A 687 6.06 3.62 -17.39
C LEU A 687 6.05 5.11 -17.76
N VAL A 688 5.61 5.43 -18.97
CA VAL A 688 5.48 6.83 -19.44
C VAL A 688 4.45 7.59 -18.61
N THR A 689 3.28 7.02 -18.32
CA THR A 689 2.27 7.69 -17.50
C THR A 689 2.74 7.93 -16.08
N ALA A 690 3.45 6.97 -15.47
CA ALA A 690 4.07 7.14 -14.14
C ALA A 690 5.13 8.26 -14.17
N PHE A 691 6.01 8.27 -15.18
CA PHE A 691 7.02 9.30 -15.36
C PHE A 691 6.40 10.70 -15.55
N LEU A 692 5.39 10.84 -16.41
CA LEU A 692 4.71 12.11 -16.65
C LEU A 692 4.00 12.66 -15.40
N SER A 693 3.33 11.76 -14.63
CA SER A 693 2.72 12.14 -13.36
C SER A 693 3.73 12.73 -12.38
N GLY A 694 4.89 12.08 -12.22
CA GLY A 694 5.99 12.61 -11.41
C GLY A 694 6.59 13.89 -11.97
N MET A 695 6.78 13.97 -13.28
CA MET A 695 7.37 15.14 -13.97
C MET A 695 6.55 16.41 -13.72
N PHE A 696 5.22 16.34 -13.77
CA PHE A 696 4.37 17.49 -13.46
C PHE A 696 4.56 17.99 -12.03
N THR A 697 4.63 17.10 -11.06
CA THR A 697 4.91 17.45 -9.65
C THR A 697 6.27 18.11 -9.51
N GLY A 698 7.30 17.52 -10.14
CA GLY A 698 8.66 18.05 -10.12
C GLY A 698 8.82 19.42 -10.79
N LEU A 699 8.06 19.68 -11.87
CA LEU A 699 8.04 20.99 -12.54
C LEU A 699 7.41 22.08 -11.68
N GLN A 700 6.32 21.77 -10.96
CA GLN A 700 5.57 22.77 -10.21
C GLN A 700 6.27 23.21 -8.91
N PHE A 701 6.90 22.30 -8.20
CA PHE A 701 7.43 22.57 -6.85
C PHE A 701 8.46 23.70 -6.83
N PRO A 702 9.56 23.71 -7.61
CA PRO A 702 10.54 24.81 -7.63
C PRO A 702 9.95 26.14 -8.11
N LEU A 703 9.00 26.08 -9.07
CA LEU A 703 8.29 27.27 -9.56
C LEU A 703 7.42 27.90 -8.48
N ALA A 704 6.68 27.08 -7.72
CA ALA A 704 5.85 27.55 -6.61
C ALA A 704 6.69 28.29 -5.57
N VAL A 705 7.82 27.71 -5.16
CA VAL A 705 8.75 28.34 -4.23
C VAL A 705 9.23 29.70 -4.78
N LYS A 706 9.61 29.79 -6.06
CA LYS A 706 10.06 31.04 -6.70
C LYS A 706 8.98 32.09 -6.74
N ILE A 707 7.74 31.70 -7.13
CA ILE A 707 6.60 32.61 -7.19
C ILE A 707 6.26 33.13 -5.79
N TYR A 708 6.31 32.26 -4.78
CA TYR A 708 6.00 32.63 -3.39
C TYR A 708 7.04 33.58 -2.79
N LEU A 709 8.33 33.36 -3.05
CA LEU A 709 9.42 34.21 -2.58
C LEU A 709 9.51 35.61 -3.24
N LYS A 710 9.02 35.73 -4.50
CA LYS A 710 9.04 37.02 -5.23
C LYS A 710 8.02 38.06 -4.72
N GLN A 711 7.23 37.75 -3.68
CA GLN A 711 6.21 38.65 -3.21
C GLN A 711 6.76 39.67 -2.19
N PRO A 712 6.39 40.97 -2.28
CA PRO A 712 6.93 42.02 -1.46
C PRO A 712 6.44 42.10 -0.02
N SER A 713 5.60 41.13 0.43
CA SER A 713 5.12 41.13 1.82
C SER A 713 6.22 40.74 2.79
N GLU A 714 6.51 41.63 3.73
CA GLU A 714 7.43 41.49 4.86
C GLU A 714 7.48 40.07 5.47
N LYS A 715 8.70 39.56 5.67
CA LYS A 715 9.09 38.57 6.67
C LYS A 715 9.06 37.08 6.30
N TRP A 716 8.59 36.62 5.16
CA TRP A 716 8.74 35.18 4.84
C TRP A 716 10.14 34.90 4.30
N LYS A 717 10.92 34.23 5.13
CA LYS A 717 12.29 33.82 4.81
C LYS A 717 12.27 32.47 4.07
N LEU A 718 13.37 32.12 3.43
CA LEU A 718 13.52 30.95 2.59
C LEU A 718 13.07 29.64 3.27
N GLY A 719 13.53 29.42 4.52
CA GLY A 719 13.18 28.21 5.27
C GLY A 719 11.69 28.08 5.54
N GLN A 720 11.03 29.19 5.90
CA GLN A 720 9.56 29.21 6.13
C GLN A 720 8.78 28.88 4.85
N THR A 721 9.22 29.47 3.71
CA THR A 721 8.60 29.20 2.41
C THR A 721 8.80 27.76 1.99
N ALA A 722 10.03 27.23 2.11
CA ALA A 722 10.33 25.83 1.78
C ALA A 722 9.48 24.87 2.63
N GLY A 723 9.42 25.11 3.96
CA GLY A 723 8.62 24.31 4.87
C GLY A 723 7.11 24.35 4.57
N LEU A 724 6.58 25.55 4.24
CA LEU A 724 5.16 25.70 3.90
C LEU A 724 4.79 24.97 2.58
N ILE A 725 5.59 25.17 1.53
CA ILE A 725 5.30 24.60 0.20
C ILE A 725 5.50 23.07 0.22
N TYR A 726 6.57 22.58 0.85
CA TYR A 726 6.80 21.15 1.02
C TYR A 726 5.74 20.51 1.93
N GLY A 727 5.40 21.18 3.04
CA GLY A 727 4.32 20.73 3.91
C GLY A 727 2.96 20.68 3.21
N ALA A 728 2.65 21.64 2.32
CA ALA A 728 1.41 21.66 1.56
C ALA A 728 1.34 20.49 0.54
N ASP A 729 2.44 20.17 -0.15
CA ASP A 729 2.53 19.04 -1.06
C ASP A 729 2.28 17.73 -0.34
N LEU A 730 2.98 17.50 0.76
CA LEU A 730 2.83 16.30 1.60
C LEU A 730 1.43 16.20 2.24
N PHE A 731 0.85 17.33 2.64
CA PHE A 731 -0.51 17.35 3.19
C PHE A 731 -1.55 17.00 2.11
N GLY A 732 -1.32 17.42 0.86
CA GLY A 732 -2.10 16.95 -0.28
C GLY A 732 -1.96 15.42 -0.48
N GLY A 733 -0.72 14.94 -0.46
CA GLY A 733 -0.40 13.51 -0.55
C GLY A 733 -1.03 12.68 0.59
N PHE A 734 -1.09 13.21 1.81
CA PHE A 734 -1.81 12.61 2.94
C PHE A 734 -3.28 12.33 2.60
N PHE A 735 -4.01 13.31 2.11
CA PHE A 735 -5.41 13.12 1.69
C PHE A 735 -5.53 12.17 0.49
N GLY A 736 -4.60 12.26 -0.46
CA GLY A 736 -4.55 11.37 -1.62
C GLY A 736 -4.34 9.91 -1.23
N GLY A 737 -3.42 9.64 -0.32
CA GLY A 737 -3.13 8.29 0.19
C GLY A 737 -4.29 7.72 1.01
N LEU A 738 -4.81 8.51 1.96
CA LEU A 738 -5.88 8.07 2.86
C LEU A 738 -7.19 7.81 2.10
N PHE A 739 -7.63 8.77 1.30
CA PHE A 739 -8.94 8.67 0.65
C PHE A 739 -8.88 8.00 -0.73
N GLY A 740 -7.71 7.99 -1.39
CA GLY A 740 -7.56 7.41 -2.73
C GLY A 740 -7.86 5.91 -2.76
N GLY A 741 -7.17 5.13 -1.95
CA GLY A 741 -7.32 3.68 -1.90
C GLY A 741 -8.59 3.22 -1.20
N VAL A 742 -9.00 3.92 -0.13
CA VAL A 742 -10.12 3.51 0.74
C VAL A 742 -11.48 3.96 0.20
N LEU A 743 -11.55 5.16 -0.39
CA LEU A 743 -12.83 5.80 -0.70
C LEU A 743 -13.00 6.10 -2.20
N PHE A 744 -12.06 6.85 -2.80
CA PHE A 744 -12.27 7.36 -4.15
C PHE A 744 -12.21 6.25 -5.22
N LEU A 745 -11.18 5.42 -5.19
CA LEU A 745 -11.07 4.32 -6.16
C LEU A 745 -12.16 3.26 -5.96
N PRO A 746 -12.48 2.79 -4.73
CA PRO A 746 -13.53 1.78 -4.56
C PRO A 746 -14.94 2.28 -4.83
N LEU A 747 -15.31 3.50 -4.43
CA LEU A 747 -16.69 4.02 -4.53
C LEU A 747 -16.98 4.73 -5.84
N LEU A 748 -16.09 5.62 -6.28
CA LEU A 748 -16.28 6.37 -7.50
C LEU A 748 -15.79 5.61 -8.73
N GLY A 749 -14.86 4.70 -8.53
CA GLY A 749 -14.14 4.03 -9.60
C GLY A 749 -13.09 4.91 -10.23
N LEU A 750 -12.24 4.28 -11.05
CA LEU A 750 -11.09 4.92 -11.66
C LEU A 750 -11.42 6.17 -12.49
N LYS A 751 -12.43 6.07 -13.38
CA LYS A 751 -12.81 7.16 -14.28
C LYS A 751 -13.26 8.41 -13.53
N LYS A 752 -14.23 8.25 -12.63
CA LYS A 752 -14.82 9.37 -11.89
C LYS A 752 -13.79 10.00 -10.95
N THR A 753 -12.89 9.20 -10.38
CA THR A 753 -11.78 9.69 -9.53
C THR A 753 -10.83 10.58 -10.33
N CYS A 754 -10.42 10.18 -11.54
CA CYS A 754 -9.57 11.01 -12.39
C CYS A 754 -10.29 12.32 -12.84
N PHE A 755 -11.58 12.25 -13.17
CA PHE A 755 -12.35 13.46 -13.48
C PHE A 755 -12.50 14.39 -12.26
N MET A 756 -12.68 13.85 -11.07
CA MET A 756 -12.68 14.62 -9.83
C MET A 756 -11.33 15.34 -9.63
N MET A 757 -10.21 14.67 -9.90
CA MET A 757 -8.88 15.29 -9.85
C MET A 757 -8.75 16.41 -10.89
N ALA A 758 -9.26 16.24 -12.09
CA ALA A 758 -9.29 17.32 -13.10
C ALA A 758 -10.06 18.53 -12.57
N MET A 759 -11.22 18.34 -11.94
CA MET A 759 -12.02 19.44 -11.38
C MET A 759 -11.33 20.15 -10.22
N ILE A 760 -10.63 19.41 -9.34
CA ILE A 760 -9.81 19.99 -8.28
C ILE A 760 -8.68 20.84 -8.87
N LYS A 761 -8.04 20.38 -9.94
CA LYS A 761 -6.98 21.14 -10.62
C LYS A 761 -7.52 22.35 -11.40
N ILE A 762 -8.72 22.28 -11.97
CA ILE A 762 -9.41 23.44 -12.56
C ILE A 762 -9.69 24.50 -11.48
N SER A 763 -10.20 24.09 -10.31
CA SER A 763 -10.38 24.96 -9.14
C SER A 763 -9.07 25.68 -8.78
N SER A 764 -7.98 24.93 -8.65
CA SER A 764 -6.64 25.43 -8.37
C SER A 764 -6.15 26.44 -9.42
N GLY A 765 -6.30 26.11 -10.70
CA GLY A 765 -5.93 26.99 -11.83
C GLY A 765 -6.71 28.31 -11.84
N LEU A 766 -8.02 28.26 -11.55
CA LEU A 766 -8.87 29.45 -11.46
C LEU A 766 -8.43 30.37 -10.29
N LEU A 767 -8.18 29.82 -9.12
CA LEU A 767 -7.70 30.58 -7.97
C LEU A 767 -6.30 31.18 -8.21
N PHE A 768 -5.45 30.46 -8.95
CA PHE A 768 -4.14 30.97 -9.34
C PHE A 768 -4.25 32.11 -10.39
N LEU A 769 -5.21 32.04 -11.30
CA LEU A 769 -5.51 33.14 -12.23
C LEU A 769 -5.97 34.41 -11.52
N LEU A 770 -6.82 34.28 -10.48
CA LEU A 770 -7.24 35.41 -9.64
C LEU A 770 -6.02 36.04 -8.94
N PHE A 771 -5.11 35.22 -8.42
CA PHE A 771 -3.85 35.68 -7.83
C PHE A 771 -2.99 36.47 -8.84
N MET A 772 -2.90 36.02 -10.10
CA MET A 772 -2.16 36.73 -11.16
C MET A 772 -2.80 38.09 -11.48
N ARG A 773 -4.14 38.19 -11.49
CA ARG A 773 -4.85 39.47 -11.72
C ARG A 773 -4.61 40.46 -10.57
N SER A 774 -4.72 40.00 -9.32
CA SER A 774 -4.47 40.81 -8.12
C SER A 774 -3.07 41.39 -8.02
N LYS A 775 -2.12 40.90 -8.81
CA LYS A 775 -0.75 41.45 -8.92
C LYS A 775 -0.62 42.55 -9.99
N ARG A 776 -1.55 42.64 -10.93
CA ARG A 776 -1.51 43.66 -12.01
C ARG A 776 -2.24 44.94 -11.63
N THR A 777 -3.15 44.85 -10.65
CA THR A 777 -3.81 45.96 -9.96
C THR A 777 -3.03 46.37 -8.70
#